data_f22538fad313abe8d1a82aafb6af89f3
#
_entry.id   f22538fad313abe8d1a82aafb6af89f3
#
_cell.length_a   1.000
_cell.length_b   1.000
_cell.length_c   1.000
_cell.angle_alpha   90.00
_cell.angle_beta   90.00
_cell.angle_gamma   90.00
#
_symmetry.space_group_name_H-M   'P 1'
#
loop_
_entity.id
_entity.type
_entity.pdbx_description
1 polymer ?
#
loop_
_entity_poly.entity_id
_entity_poly.type
_entity_poly.pdbx_seq_one_letter_code
_entity_poly.pdbx_strand_id
1 'polypeptide(L)'
;MKIIDKLTEEVLNNKYYNDLYKKCSLLSADINLKIKSSKYNLTSKELNDSLRFADILSNSTNSVARNNSYQIVTYLNSHYSENEIYKTVATAVYSKLGNFPAINYLNTYNNNDAILPINREIEVEAKKLIQKVPDTENIFFTDSQFELYSKLINTLEYSFSGPTSMGKSFIIKAFIKKVMKNNPPENLVILVPTRALINQFTIDLKEEIRQLSKVYKYRILTNSNISDFSENELHNYILILTPERLISYLSQESNPPIGFIFVDEAHKLTNEKDSRSVTTYTAIEKTIKKYGNIKLYFASPNVSNPEIFLKLFNRNNVNSSFQTNESPVSQNLFFIDLLNNKIELIQGKNNTTIESDALFKKVNNTTDLIQHLGKGKNNLIYCNSKSRTIEEANNFSKTVVNSKMSTELKKAIKQIENYIHPQYYLANLLKNRVAYHYGKLPQLVRNLVEDLYKNEDIQNVFCTSTLLEGVNMPTQNIFILNNKNGLKKLQSIDFWNLSGRAGRLSRELFGNIFCIQHDNCTWDNKDILNKSEISLTPTVLTKIDRNIRKIEKLLKNQEISGTQEEKYILKYIANIISVDTLELQSNYRSPVIDKLIEKNKNEIIELAKQKVKDYSIPSYILNSNQSITLSTQNDVYLELKKNNKKGENIKLPNSSKIDYCVCLEVLEYMYKIYNWKNGEKKLQNIGSLKYYALLMNQWVNGLSLSQIIKQSLDYHENNMIDIQVDYNDFVPFKRGNQKHINIVIEDIIENIEYVLRFLFEKYFNHHYQIVASIVGEDSAGENWASLLEYGTQNRIAIALQNIGLSRHTALGIYENCKQSLTIENGKLKKVNKEMILARFKVGSLEFDEINRIL
;
A
#
# COMPACT_ATOMS: atom_id res chain seq x y z
N MET A 1 14.10 39.78 -6.01
CA MET A 1 14.89 38.53 -5.99
C MET A 1 16.00 38.66 -4.99
N LYS A 2 16.14 37.69 -4.05
CA LYS A 2 17.23 37.77 -3.07
C LYS A 2 18.57 37.58 -3.80
N ILE A 3 19.66 38.23 -3.33
CA ILE A 3 20.99 38.15 -3.95
C ILE A 3 21.40 36.67 -4.15
N ILE A 4 21.05 35.82 -3.17
CA ILE A 4 21.38 34.38 -3.21
C ILE A 4 20.68 33.66 -4.37
N ASP A 5 19.45 34.02 -4.72
CA ASP A 5 18.71 33.36 -5.80
C ASP A 5 19.30 33.74 -7.17
N LYS A 6 19.78 34.97 -7.32
CA LYS A 6 20.51 35.42 -8.53
C LYS A 6 21.83 34.65 -8.70
N LEU A 7 22.60 34.56 -7.62
CA LEU A 7 23.84 33.79 -7.60
C LEU A 7 23.58 32.31 -7.92
N THR A 8 22.50 31.75 -7.41
CA THR A 8 22.08 30.37 -7.68
C THR A 8 21.80 30.15 -9.18
N GLU A 9 21.08 31.06 -9.83
CA GLU A 9 20.81 30.97 -11.27
C GLU A 9 22.11 31.08 -12.08
N GLU A 10 23.03 31.97 -11.70
CA GLU A 10 24.33 32.08 -12.32
C GLU A 10 25.13 30.77 -12.22
N VAL A 11 25.14 30.12 -11.04
CA VAL A 11 25.78 28.84 -10.82
C VAL A 11 25.16 27.75 -11.68
N LEU A 12 23.84 27.60 -11.67
CA LEU A 12 23.15 26.54 -12.43
C LEU A 12 23.35 26.65 -13.95
N ASN A 13 23.55 27.87 -14.45
CA ASN A 13 23.84 28.14 -15.88
C ASN A 13 25.32 28.10 -16.22
N ASN A 14 26.21 27.95 -15.23
CA ASN A 14 27.66 27.94 -15.45
C ASN A 14 28.12 26.60 -16.06
N LYS A 15 28.83 26.66 -17.19
CA LYS A 15 29.31 25.47 -17.88
C LYS A 15 30.30 24.67 -17.03
N TYR A 16 31.24 25.34 -16.35
CA TYR A 16 32.24 24.67 -15.50
C TYR A 16 31.57 23.92 -14.32
N TYR A 17 30.55 24.52 -13.70
CA TYR A 17 29.73 23.88 -12.69
C TYR A 17 29.08 22.61 -13.24
N ASN A 18 28.44 22.69 -14.41
CA ASN A 18 27.78 21.56 -15.04
C ASN A 18 28.72 20.41 -15.37
N ASP A 19 29.94 20.74 -15.84
CA ASP A 19 30.97 19.74 -16.11
C ASP A 19 31.47 19.07 -14.83
N LEU A 20 31.66 19.83 -13.74
CA LEU A 20 32.01 19.29 -12.41
C LEU A 20 30.89 18.41 -11.83
N TYR A 21 29.64 18.87 -11.87
CA TYR A 21 28.50 18.09 -11.40
C TYR A 21 28.42 16.75 -12.12
N LYS A 22 28.57 16.75 -13.45
CA LYS A 22 28.64 15.53 -14.26
C LYS A 22 29.80 14.64 -13.84
N LYS A 23 30.99 15.20 -13.62
CA LYS A 23 32.18 14.44 -13.20
C LYS A 23 31.99 13.82 -11.83
N CYS A 24 31.41 14.53 -10.84
CA CYS A 24 31.06 14.00 -9.54
C CYS A 24 30.07 12.82 -9.64
N SER A 25 29.05 12.94 -10.49
CA SER A 25 28.06 11.88 -10.68
C SER A 25 28.66 10.63 -11.34
N LEU A 26 29.58 10.78 -12.31
CA LEU A 26 30.29 9.66 -12.94
C LEU A 26 31.25 8.99 -11.96
N LEU A 27 31.92 9.76 -11.09
CA LEU A 27 32.74 9.22 -10.01
C LEU A 27 31.92 8.30 -9.06
N SER A 28 30.74 8.76 -8.64
CA SER A 28 29.82 7.95 -7.85
C SER A 28 29.33 6.72 -8.63
N ALA A 29 29.01 6.87 -9.92
CA ALA A 29 28.55 5.77 -10.77
C ALA A 29 29.61 4.68 -10.92
N ASP A 30 30.88 5.05 -11.08
CA ASP A 30 32.01 4.10 -11.19
C ASP A 30 32.07 3.14 -10.00
N ILE A 31 31.87 3.66 -8.78
CA ILE A 31 31.85 2.85 -7.58
C ILE A 31 30.62 1.95 -7.53
N ASN A 32 29.45 2.51 -7.82
CA ASN A 32 28.18 1.79 -7.73
C ASN A 32 28.09 0.65 -8.75
N LEU A 33 28.66 0.85 -9.93
CA LEU A 33 28.77 -0.16 -10.98
C LEU A 33 29.98 -1.09 -10.82
N LYS A 34 30.85 -0.85 -9.82
CA LYS A 34 32.07 -1.62 -9.53
C LYS A 34 33.04 -1.72 -10.73
N ILE A 35 33.10 -0.67 -11.55
CA ILE A 35 33.96 -0.58 -12.73
C ILE A 35 35.42 -0.31 -12.35
N LYS A 36 35.61 0.56 -11.31
CA LYS A 36 36.93 0.93 -10.77
C LYS A 36 37.85 1.62 -11.81
N SER A 37 37.30 2.59 -12.54
CA SER A 37 38.05 3.43 -13.46
C SER A 37 38.64 4.64 -12.74
N SER A 38 39.93 4.96 -12.94
CA SER A 38 40.51 6.20 -12.40
C SER A 38 40.18 7.47 -13.22
N LYS A 39 39.47 7.32 -14.32
CA LYS A 39 39.18 8.38 -15.31
C LYS A 39 38.39 9.57 -14.72
N TYR A 40 37.56 9.33 -13.70
CA TYR A 40 36.66 10.33 -13.13
C TYR A 40 37.19 10.98 -11.85
N ASN A 41 38.44 10.68 -11.44
CA ASN A 41 39.02 11.28 -10.23
C ASN A 41 39.13 12.80 -10.37
N LEU A 42 38.80 13.51 -9.30
CA LEU A 42 38.90 14.96 -9.24
C LEU A 42 40.27 15.41 -8.83
N THR A 43 40.75 16.50 -9.40
CA THR A 43 41.91 17.22 -8.89
C THR A 43 41.53 17.93 -7.59
N SER A 44 42.51 18.36 -6.76
CA SER A 44 42.27 19.12 -5.53
C SER A 44 41.49 20.41 -5.78
N LYS A 45 41.74 21.07 -6.90
CA LYS A 45 41.02 22.27 -7.31
C LYS A 45 39.55 21.95 -7.61
N GLU A 46 39.30 20.92 -8.45
CA GLU A 46 37.92 20.48 -8.81
C GLU A 46 37.14 20.04 -7.60
N LEU A 47 37.73 19.35 -6.61
CA LEU A 47 37.12 18.99 -5.37
C LEU A 47 36.68 20.23 -4.59
N ASN A 48 37.59 21.18 -4.37
CA ASN A 48 37.29 22.41 -3.62
C ASN A 48 36.21 23.25 -4.32
N ASP A 49 36.26 23.37 -5.64
CA ASP A 49 35.27 24.14 -6.39
C ASP A 49 33.90 23.44 -6.36
N SER A 50 33.84 22.10 -6.43
CA SER A 50 32.61 21.33 -6.27
C SER A 50 31.97 21.54 -4.89
N LEU A 51 32.76 21.53 -3.82
CA LEU A 51 32.32 21.78 -2.46
C LEU A 51 31.82 23.22 -2.26
N ARG A 52 32.50 24.22 -2.87
CA ARG A 52 32.06 25.64 -2.86
C ARG A 52 30.69 25.79 -3.55
N PHE A 53 30.52 25.17 -4.71
CA PHE A 53 29.23 25.20 -5.41
C PHE A 53 28.15 24.55 -4.58
N ALA A 54 28.43 23.43 -3.92
CA ALA A 54 27.48 22.78 -3.04
C ALA A 54 27.05 23.68 -1.88
N ASP A 55 27.98 24.37 -1.20
CA ASP A 55 27.66 25.32 -0.13
C ASP A 55 26.81 26.49 -0.62
N ILE A 56 27.14 27.10 -1.77
CA ILE A 56 26.37 28.20 -2.37
C ILE A 56 24.92 27.72 -2.64
N LEU A 57 24.75 26.58 -3.33
CA LEU A 57 23.46 26.06 -3.73
C LEU A 57 22.59 25.65 -2.54
N SER A 58 23.20 25.23 -1.42
CA SER A 58 22.48 24.85 -0.19
C SER A 58 21.69 26.00 0.44
N ASN A 59 22.12 27.24 0.17
CA ASN A 59 21.48 28.46 0.71
C ASN A 59 20.29 28.94 -0.14
N SER A 60 20.02 28.31 -1.30
CA SER A 60 18.96 28.69 -2.20
C SER A 60 17.56 28.27 -1.68
N THR A 61 16.53 29.00 -2.13
CA THR A 61 15.13 28.57 -1.98
C THR A 61 14.66 27.66 -3.13
N ASN A 62 15.47 27.54 -4.18
CA ASN A 62 15.16 26.70 -5.35
C ASN A 62 15.41 25.22 -5.03
N SER A 63 14.39 24.38 -5.14
CA SER A 63 14.47 22.94 -4.83
C SER A 63 15.45 22.17 -5.72
N VAL A 64 15.66 22.59 -6.97
CA VAL A 64 16.64 21.97 -7.87
C VAL A 64 18.06 22.26 -7.37
N ALA A 65 18.34 23.50 -7.01
CA ALA A 65 19.63 23.90 -6.47
C ALA A 65 19.95 23.14 -5.15
N ARG A 66 18.98 23.08 -4.25
CA ARG A 66 19.10 22.33 -2.98
C ARG A 66 19.35 20.84 -3.20
N ASN A 67 18.63 20.22 -4.13
CA ASN A 67 18.86 18.82 -4.51
C ASN A 67 20.26 18.61 -5.12
N ASN A 68 20.71 19.49 -6.02
CA ASN A 68 22.03 19.40 -6.61
C ASN A 68 23.14 19.56 -5.55
N SER A 69 22.96 20.48 -4.61
CA SER A 69 23.86 20.66 -3.46
C SER A 69 24.00 19.37 -2.66
N TYR A 70 22.87 18.77 -2.28
CA TYR A 70 22.82 17.47 -1.60
C TYR A 70 23.53 16.38 -2.41
N GLN A 71 23.25 16.31 -3.71
CA GLN A 71 23.81 15.28 -4.61
C GLN A 71 25.34 15.40 -4.74
N ILE A 72 25.90 16.61 -4.88
CA ILE A 72 27.35 16.82 -4.97
C ILE A 72 28.05 16.22 -3.75
N VAL A 73 27.66 16.61 -2.54
CA VAL A 73 28.31 16.12 -1.32
C VAL A 73 28.11 14.62 -1.13
N THR A 74 26.95 14.10 -1.55
CA THR A 74 26.66 12.67 -1.51
C THR A 74 27.52 11.87 -2.50
N TYR A 75 27.70 12.33 -3.72
CA TYR A 75 28.55 11.69 -4.73
C TYR A 75 30.02 11.62 -4.30
N LEU A 76 30.49 12.68 -3.64
CA LEU A 76 31.86 12.77 -3.16
C LEU A 76 32.14 11.89 -1.94
N ASN A 77 31.11 11.52 -1.15
CA ASN A 77 31.27 10.77 0.10
C ASN A 77 32.06 9.49 -0.08
N SER A 78 31.79 8.73 -1.13
CA SER A 78 32.43 7.42 -1.34
C SER A 78 33.94 7.48 -1.61
N HIS A 79 34.48 8.65 -2.02
CA HIS A 79 35.88 8.84 -2.34
C HIS A 79 36.63 9.74 -1.36
N TYR A 80 35.90 10.67 -0.71
CA TYR A 80 36.52 11.75 0.06
C TYR A 80 36.02 11.78 1.51
N SER A 81 35.40 10.68 2.02
CA SER A 81 34.90 10.58 3.39
C SER A 81 35.96 10.91 4.47
N GLU A 82 37.23 10.63 4.22
CA GLU A 82 38.33 10.91 5.16
C GLU A 82 38.95 12.31 4.98
N ASN A 83 38.52 13.09 4.00
CA ASN A 83 39.04 14.41 3.74
C ASN A 83 38.37 15.44 4.68
N GLU A 84 39.17 16.19 5.46
CA GLU A 84 38.68 17.14 6.45
C GLU A 84 37.87 18.30 5.85
N ILE A 85 38.27 18.82 4.69
CA ILE A 85 37.53 19.89 3.99
C ILE A 85 36.16 19.34 3.56
N TYR A 86 36.14 18.11 3.02
CA TYR A 86 34.88 17.45 2.66
C TYR A 86 33.97 17.27 3.88
N LYS A 87 34.48 16.74 5.00
CA LYS A 87 33.70 16.52 6.22
C LYS A 87 33.02 17.81 6.71
N THR A 88 33.81 18.90 6.80
CA THR A 88 33.31 20.22 7.25
C THR A 88 32.24 20.77 6.32
N VAL A 89 32.49 20.79 5.00
CA VAL A 89 31.53 21.33 4.02
C VAL A 89 30.30 20.47 3.90
N ALA A 90 30.43 19.14 3.88
CA ALA A 90 29.29 18.23 3.83
C ALA A 90 28.37 18.41 5.06
N THR A 91 28.95 18.53 6.26
CA THR A 91 28.18 18.80 7.49
C THR A 91 27.47 20.16 7.41
N ALA A 92 28.14 21.21 6.91
CA ALA A 92 27.55 22.54 6.71
C ALA A 92 26.38 22.49 5.71
N VAL A 93 26.56 21.80 4.56
CA VAL A 93 25.53 21.64 3.54
C VAL A 93 24.32 20.88 4.08
N TYR A 94 24.52 19.70 4.70
CA TYR A 94 23.40 18.91 5.25
C TYR A 94 22.66 19.68 6.37
N SER A 95 23.39 20.42 7.22
CA SER A 95 22.79 21.28 8.24
C SER A 95 21.93 22.37 7.61
N LYS A 96 22.41 23.01 6.56
CA LYS A 96 21.68 24.07 5.85
C LYS A 96 20.41 23.55 5.20
N LEU A 97 20.44 22.35 4.66
CA LEU A 97 19.29 21.65 4.10
C LEU A 97 18.33 21.09 5.19
N GLY A 98 18.71 21.15 6.48
CA GLY A 98 17.96 20.53 7.57
C GLY A 98 18.01 18.99 7.54
N ASN A 99 18.97 18.40 6.81
CA ASN A 99 19.06 16.95 6.69
C ASN A 99 19.89 16.33 7.83
N PHE A 100 19.35 16.40 9.05
CA PHE A 100 19.97 15.83 10.26
C PHE A 100 20.22 14.31 10.16
N PRO A 101 19.38 13.49 9.51
CA PRO A 101 19.69 12.10 9.28
C PRO A 101 20.98 11.85 8.49
N ALA A 102 21.29 12.69 7.50
CA ALA A 102 22.56 12.60 6.76
C ALA A 102 23.76 12.99 7.63
N ILE A 103 23.62 13.96 8.53
CA ILE A 103 24.66 14.29 9.51
C ILE A 103 24.89 13.10 10.46
N ASN A 104 23.84 12.49 10.97
CA ASN A 104 23.94 11.29 11.80
C ASN A 104 24.64 10.14 11.07
N TYR A 105 24.38 9.98 9.75
CA TYR A 105 25.10 9.02 8.93
C TYR A 105 26.61 9.29 8.90
N LEU A 106 27.03 10.55 8.64
CA LEU A 106 28.44 10.93 8.63
C LEU A 106 29.11 10.64 9.98
N ASN A 107 28.44 11.01 11.08
CA ASN A 107 28.96 10.80 12.43
C ASN A 107 29.11 9.30 12.77
N THR A 108 28.16 8.47 12.35
CA THR A 108 28.13 7.05 12.68
C THR A 108 29.09 6.21 11.83
N TYR A 109 29.17 6.50 10.51
CA TYR A 109 29.87 5.64 9.56
C TYR A 109 31.20 6.21 9.06
N ASN A 110 31.39 7.53 9.12
CA ASN A 110 32.59 8.21 8.63
C ASN A 110 33.42 8.82 9.77
N ASN A 111 33.13 8.52 11.04
CA ASN A 111 33.81 9.10 12.22
C ASN A 111 34.00 10.62 12.03
N ASN A 112 32.89 11.33 11.77
CA ASN A 112 32.95 12.73 11.42
C ASN A 112 33.07 13.59 12.68
N ASP A 113 34.29 14.11 12.94
CA ASP A 113 34.59 15.06 14.01
C ASP A 113 34.68 16.51 13.49
N ALA A 114 33.96 16.82 12.41
CA ALA A 114 34.01 18.13 11.78
C ALA A 114 33.54 19.24 12.70
N ILE A 115 34.41 20.22 12.92
CA ILE A 115 34.11 21.43 13.69
C ILE A 115 33.58 22.50 12.73
N LEU A 116 32.37 22.95 12.93
CA LEU A 116 31.77 24.03 12.15
C LEU A 116 32.22 25.40 12.70
N PRO A 117 32.32 26.43 11.82
CA PRO A 117 32.43 27.81 12.30
C PRO A 117 31.28 28.16 13.24
N ILE A 118 31.56 29.00 14.28
CA ILE A 118 30.65 29.26 15.39
C ILE A 118 29.27 29.78 14.96
N ASN A 119 29.21 30.58 13.89
CA ASN A 119 27.98 31.11 13.33
C ASN A 119 27.13 29.98 12.70
N ARG A 120 27.77 28.99 12.06
CA ARG A 120 27.10 27.81 11.53
C ARG A 120 26.61 26.87 12.60
N GLU A 121 27.36 26.73 13.69
CA GLU A 121 26.99 25.91 14.84
C GLU A 121 25.74 26.47 15.55
N ILE A 122 25.70 27.79 15.74
CA ILE A 122 24.51 28.48 16.27
C ILE A 122 23.29 28.26 15.35
N GLU A 123 23.46 28.33 14.03
CA GLU A 123 22.39 28.10 13.07
C GLU A 123 21.84 26.66 13.16
N VAL A 124 22.73 25.68 13.33
CA VAL A 124 22.35 24.25 13.49
C VAL A 124 21.52 24.03 14.75
N GLU A 125 22.00 24.59 15.89
CA GLU A 125 21.29 24.41 17.17
C GLU A 125 19.94 25.15 17.18
N ALA A 126 19.86 26.34 16.58
CA ALA A 126 18.59 27.05 16.38
C ALA A 126 17.61 26.23 15.51
N LYS A 127 18.08 25.63 14.43
CA LYS A 127 17.25 24.76 13.59
C LYS A 127 16.76 23.51 14.35
N LYS A 128 17.63 22.85 15.12
CA LYS A 128 17.25 21.70 15.95
C LYS A 128 16.15 22.05 16.95
N LEU A 129 16.24 23.21 17.60
CA LEU A 129 15.22 23.67 18.54
C LEU A 129 13.85 23.87 17.84
N ILE A 130 13.85 24.50 16.66
CA ILE A 130 12.62 24.80 15.90
C ILE A 130 12.02 23.54 15.28
N GLN A 131 12.86 22.67 14.72
CA GLN A 131 12.44 21.50 13.91
C GLN A 131 12.35 20.22 14.74
N LYS A 132 12.43 20.31 16.08
CA LYS A 132 12.27 19.15 16.95
C LYS A 132 10.90 18.50 16.77
N VAL A 133 10.88 17.19 16.59
CA VAL A 133 9.63 16.42 16.49
C VAL A 133 8.96 16.36 17.87
N PRO A 134 7.67 16.70 17.98
CA PRO A 134 6.96 16.66 19.26
C PRO A 134 7.01 15.26 19.91
N ASP A 135 7.18 15.25 21.25
CA ASP A 135 7.25 14.02 22.06
C ASP A 135 8.43 13.09 21.70
N THR A 136 9.53 13.65 21.21
CA THR A 136 10.78 12.93 20.98
C THR A 136 11.97 13.68 21.56
N GLU A 137 13.06 12.97 21.89
CA GLU A 137 14.23 13.63 22.48
C GLU A 137 15.18 14.20 21.43
N ASN A 138 15.58 13.38 20.43
CA ASN A 138 16.65 13.71 19.47
C ASN A 138 16.25 13.43 18.01
N ILE A 139 14.97 13.61 17.68
CA ILE A 139 14.48 13.47 16.32
C ILE A 139 14.05 14.85 15.82
N PHE A 140 14.50 15.19 14.62
CA PHE A 140 14.26 16.50 14.00
C PHE A 140 13.66 16.31 12.62
N PHE A 141 12.74 17.21 12.28
CA PHE A 141 12.21 17.29 10.91
C PHE A 141 13.27 17.85 9.96
N THR A 142 13.24 17.43 8.71
CA THR A 142 13.91 18.16 7.62
C THR A 142 13.17 19.47 7.33
N ASP A 143 13.77 20.40 6.58
CA ASP A 143 13.12 21.67 6.24
C ASP A 143 11.73 21.46 5.61
N SER A 144 11.63 20.59 4.59
CA SER A 144 10.37 20.30 3.90
C SER A 144 9.36 19.56 4.79
N GLN A 145 9.84 18.67 5.69
CA GLN A 145 8.97 17.98 6.65
C GLN A 145 8.41 18.95 7.69
N PHE A 146 9.22 19.88 8.19
CA PHE A 146 8.79 20.88 9.16
C PHE A 146 7.79 21.86 8.55
N GLU A 147 8.05 22.33 7.33
CA GLU A 147 7.12 23.20 6.62
C GLU A 147 5.76 22.51 6.46
N LEU A 148 5.76 21.26 5.96
CA LEU A 148 4.53 20.49 5.79
C LEU A 148 3.82 20.26 7.12
N TYR A 149 4.53 19.83 8.17
CA TYR A 149 3.94 19.62 9.49
C TYR A 149 3.29 20.90 10.03
N SER A 150 3.98 22.05 9.90
CA SER A 150 3.45 23.35 10.33
C SER A 150 2.18 23.75 9.58
N LYS A 151 2.10 23.44 8.29
CA LYS A 151 0.88 23.66 7.48
C LYS A 151 -0.27 22.75 7.94
N LEU A 152 -0.01 21.46 8.12
CA LEU A 152 -1.03 20.48 8.52
C LEU A 152 -1.69 20.84 9.87
N ILE A 153 -0.91 21.28 10.87
CA ILE A 153 -1.46 21.60 12.20
C ILE A 153 -2.25 22.90 12.25
N ASN A 154 -2.06 23.80 11.25
CA ASN A 154 -2.69 25.12 11.18
C ASN A 154 -3.82 25.22 10.16
N THR A 155 -4.18 24.11 9.47
CA THR A 155 -5.23 24.08 8.46
C THR A 155 -6.25 22.99 8.75
N LEU A 156 -7.48 23.19 8.31
CA LEU A 156 -8.56 22.19 8.43
C LEU A 156 -8.64 21.26 7.21
N GLU A 157 -8.03 21.68 6.11
CA GLU A 157 -8.02 20.97 4.84
C GLU A 157 -6.66 21.17 4.19
N TYR A 158 -6.01 20.08 3.80
CA TYR A 158 -4.70 20.20 3.16
C TYR A 158 -4.41 19.01 2.23
N SER A 159 -3.79 19.31 1.11
CA SER A 159 -3.34 18.29 0.16
C SER A 159 -1.86 18.44 -0.13
N PHE A 160 -1.10 17.37 -0.06
CA PHE A 160 0.34 17.47 -0.29
C PHE A 160 0.91 16.32 -1.11
N SER A 161 1.99 16.65 -1.80
CA SER A 161 2.75 15.71 -2.61
C SER A 161 4.25 15.85 -2.38
N GLY A 162 4.92 14.72 -2.35
CA GLY A 162 6.38 14.65 -2.23
C GLY A 162 6.90 13.25 -2.50
N PRO A 163 8.22 13.10 -2.69
CA PRO A 163 8.83 11.79 -2.91
C PRO A 163 8.46 10.79 -1.81
N THR A 164 8.47 9.50 -2.13
CA THR A 164 8.21 8.45 -1.11
C THR A 164 9.25 8.47 -0.01
N SER A 165 10.50 8.83 -0.33
CA SER A 165 11.61 9.02 0.62
C SER A 165 11.48 10.21 1.55
N MET A 166 10.54 11.15 1.31
CA MET A 166 10.29 12.32 2.17
C MET A 166 9.84 11.94 3.58
N GLY A 167 9.35 10.73 3.80
CA GLY A 167 8.85 10.31 5.12
C GLY A 167 7.43 10.80 5.41
N LYS A 168 6.52 10.79 4.42
CA LYS A 168 5.11 11.17 4.58
C LYS A 168 4.44 10.52 5.78
N SER A 169 4.57 9.20 5.93
CA SER A 169 4.00 8.46 7.07
C SER A 169 4.54 8.93 8.43
N PHE A 170 5.80 9.37 8.49
CA PHE A 170 6.39 9.95 9.70
C PHE A 170 5.72 11.27 10.09
N ILE A 171 5.48 12.16 9.12
CA ILE A 171 4.80 13.44 9.34
C ILE A 171 3.33 13.19 9.76
N ILE A 172 2.65 12.23 9.12
CA ILE A 172 1.27 11.85 9.45
C ILE A 172 1.19 11.37 10.91
N LYS A 173 2.14 10.55 11.36
CA LYS A 173 2.17 10.06 12.75
C LYS A 173 2.40 11.19 13.75
N ALA A 174 3.29 12.14 13.43
CA ALA A 174 3.48 13.34 14.26
C ALA A 174 2.21 14.21 14.31
N PHE A 175 1.51 14.36 13.19
CA PHE A 175 0.22 15.05 13.11
C PHE A 175 -0.86 14.34 13.97
N ILE A 176 -0.97 13.02 13.90
CA ILE A 176 -1.91 12.23 14.72
C ILE A 176 -1.65 12.46 16.22
N LYS A 177 -0.39 12.44 16.66
CA LYS A 177 -0.04 12.75 18.07
C LYS A 177 -0.55 14.13 18.49
N LYS A 178 -0.51 15.11 17.59
CA LYS A 178 -1.05 16.45 17.85
C LYS A 178 -2.58 16.43 17.93
N VAL A 179 -3.24 15.74 17.01
CA VAL A 179 -4.72 15.61 16.99
C VAL A 179 -5.24 14.94 18.26
N MET A 180 -4.56 13.90 18.75
CA MET A 180 -4.93 13.22 20.00
C MET A 180 -4.96 14.13 21.22
N LYS A 181 -4.21 15.23 21.19
CA LYS A 181 -4.13 16.24 22.27
C LYS A 181 -5.20 17.33 22.14
N ASN A 182 -6.03 17.30 21.11
CA ASN A 182 -7.09 18.30 20.92
C ASN A 182 -8.17 18.18 22.00
N ASN A 183 -8.80 19.32 22.31
CA ASN A 183 -9.95 19.38 23.18
C ASN A 183 -11.05 20.22 22.52
N PRO A 184 -12.23 19.68 22.23
CA PRO A 184 -12.65 18.29 22.47
C PRO A 184 -11.93 17.27 21.59
N PRO A 185 -11.79 16.01 22.06
CA PRO A 185 -11.19 14.95 21.28
C PRO A 185 -12.10 14.53 20.11
N GLU A 186 -11.51 14.14 19.00
CA GLU A 186 -12.23 13.77 17.77
C GLU A 186 -11.74 12.42 17.22
N ASN A 187 -12.63 11.66 16.61
CA ASN A 187 -12.27 10.41 15.95
C ASN A 187 -11.60 10.71 14.59
N LEU A 188 -10.56 9.95 14.29
CA LEU A 188 -9.73 10.08 13.09
C LEU A 188 -9.84 8.83 12.22
N VAL A 189 -10.03 9.00 10.92
CA VAL A 189 -9.88 7.94 9.92
C VAL A 189 -8.60 8.13 9.12
N ILE A 190 -7.79 7.07 9.03
CA ILE A 190 -6.71 6.95 8.07
C ILE A 190 -7.21 6.02 6.96
N LEU A 191 -7.45 6.58 5.79
CA LEU A 191 -7.92 5.83 4.64
C LEU A 191 -6.74 5.34 3.81
N VAL A 192 -6.59 4.03 3.70
CA VAL A 192 -5.51 3.39 2.97
C VAL A 192 -6.05 2.49 1.86
N PRO A 193 -5.36 2.37 0.70
CA PRO A 193 -5.90 1.63 -0.44
C PRO A 193 -5.94 0.11 -0.28
N THR A 194 -5.18 -0.47 0.66
CA THR A 194 -5.06 -1.94 0.78
C THR A 194 -5.05 -2.43 2.22
N ARG A 195 -5.50 -3.68 2.42
CA ARG A 195 -5.43 -4.35 3.73
C ARG A 195 -3.99 -4.50 4.25
N ALA A 196 -3.02 -4.61 3.36
CA ALA A 196 -1.60 -4.67 3.73
C ALA A 196 -1.16 -3.41 4.49
N LEU A 197 -1.57 -2.24 4.00
CA LEU A 197 -1.27 -0.96 4.62
C LEU A 197 -1.98 -0.77 5.97
N ILE A 198 -3.18 -1.32 6.14
CA ILE A 198 -3.87 -1.29 7.45
C ILE A 198 -2.94 -1.85 8.52
N ASN A 199 -2.42 -3.06 8.32
CA ASN A 199 -1.62 -3.73 9.33
C ASN A 199 -0.29 -3.01 9.60
N GLN A 200 0.37 -2.55 8.54
CA GLN A 200 1.61 -1.79 8.68
C GLN A 200 1.40 -0.49 9.48
N PHE A 201 0.41 0.33 9.07
CA PHE A 201 0.08 1.55 9.81
C PHE A 201 -0.32 1.27 11.27
N THR A 202 -1.06 0.18 11.49
CA THR A 202 -1.49 -0.23 12.83
C THR A 202 -0.29 -0.55 13.72
N ILE A 203 0.66 -1.34 13.23
CA ILE A 203 1.88 -1.71 13.99
C ILE A 203 2.70 -0.47 14.26
N ASP A 204 3.07 0.26 13.21
CA ASP A 204 3.92 1.45 13.30
C ASP A 204 3.31 2.53 14.21
N LEU A 205 1.99 2.70 14.16
CA LEU A 205 1.31 3.70 14.98
C LEU A 205 1.17 3.26 16.44
N LYS A 206 0.83 1.99 16.71
CA LYS A 206 0.73 1.45 18.08
C LYS A 206 2.02 1.61 18.86
N GLU A 207 3.16 1.32 18.24
CA GLU A 207 4.46 1.50 18.88
C GLU A 207 4.70 2.97 19.28
N GLU A 208 4.37 3.89 18.37
CA GLU A 208 4.64 5.32 18.59
C GLU A 208 3.67 6.02 19.55
N ILE A 209 2.39 5.62 19.60
CA ILE A 209 1.39 6.31 20.42
C ILE A 209 1.02 5.54 21.70
N ARG A 210 1.73 4.47 22.04
CA ARG A 210 1.39 3.57 23.15
C ARG A 210 1.12 4.29 24.49
N GLN A 211 1.93 5.29 24.83
CA GLN A 211 1.73 6.09 26.05
C GLN A 211 0.58 7.08 25.87
N LEU A 212 0.55 7.81 24.76
CA LEU A 212 -0.47 8.81 24.48
C LEU A 212 -1.88 8.21 24.39
N SER A 213 -2.00 7.01 23.81
CA SER A 213 -3.29 6.32 23.69
C SER A 213 -3.93 6.00 25.05
N LYS A 214 -3.13 5.71 26.05
CA LYS A 214 -3.61 5.50 27.43
C LYS A 214 -4.05 6.81 28.09
N VAL A 215 -3.23 7.87 27.95
CA VAL A 215 -3.49 9.19 28.56
C VAL A 215 -4.75 9.83 27.97
N TYR A 216 -4.86 9.84 26.63
CA TYR A 216 -5.97 10.50 25.91
C TYR A 216 -7.13 9.54 25.56
N LYS A 217 -7.12 8.30 26.08
CA LYS A 217 -8.17 7.28 25.87
C LYS A 217 -8.49 7.01 24.39
N TYR A 218 -7.45 6.92 23.54
CA TYR A 218 -7.63 6.53 22.14
C TYR A 218 -7.42 5.03 21.94
N ARG A 219 -8.24 4.46 21.06
CA ARG A 219 -8.12 3.07 20.64
C ARG A 219 -7.95 2.99 19.12
N ILE A 220 -6.99 2.18 18.65
CA ILE A 220 -6.80 1.93 17.23
C ILE A 220 -7.66 0.73 16.82
N LEU A 221 -8.50 0.92 15.80
CA LEU A 221 -9.35 -0.11 15.20
C LEU A 221 -9.12 -0.19 13.70
N THR A 222 -9.24 -1.41 13.18
CA THR A 222 -9.03 -1.70 11.75
C THR A 222 -10.30 -2.19 11.06
N ASN A 223 -11.42 -2.19 11.78
CA ASN A 223 -12.71 -2.70 11.33
C ASN A 223 -13.80 -1.63 11.31
N SER A 224 -14.87 -1.92 10.59
CA SER A 224 -16.06 -1.08 10.46
C SER A 224 -17.05 -1.19 11.64
N ASN A 225 -16.97 -2.24 12.47
CA ASN A 225 -17.90 -2.48 13.57
C ASN A 225 -17.23 -2.30 14.94
N ILE A 226 -17.74 -1.36 15.76
CA ILE A 226 -17.24 -1.06 17.10
C ILE A 226 -17.97 -1.86 18.17
N SER A 227 -19.13 -2.43 17.89
CA SER A 227 -20.01 -3.10 18.86
C SER A 227 -19.45 -4.38 19.48
N ASP A 228 -18.35 -4.93 18.96
CA ASP A 228 -17.76 -6.19 19.42
C ASP A 228 -17.03 -6.07 20.77
N PHE A 229 -16.85 -4.84 21.26
CA PHE A 229 -16.18 -4.57 22.53
C PHE A 229 -17.19 -4.23 23.63
N SER A 230 -16.99 -4.80 24.81
CA SER A 230 -17.71 -4.39 26.04
C SER A 230 -17.07 -3.11 26.56
N GLU A 231 -17.76 -1.97 26.46
CA GLU A 231 -17.25 -0.69 26.91
C GLU A 231 -18.00 -0.15 28.12
N ASN A 232 -17.30 -0.09 29.24
CA ASN A 232 -17.72 0.71 30.40
C ASN A 232 -17.07 2.11 30.39
N GLU A 233 -16.15 2.40 29.44
CA GLU A 233 -15.43 3.67 29.31
C GLU A 233 -15.59 4.23 27.90
N LEU A 234 -15.82 5.54 27.82
CA LEU A 234 -15.82 6.28 26.56
C LEU A 234 -14.40 6.35 26.00
N HIS A 235 -14.22 5.88 24.79
CA HIS A 235 -12.99 5.97 24.03
C HIS A 235 -13.17 6.81 22.78
N ASN A 236 -12.07 7.44 22.35
CA ASN A 236 -11.95 7.98 21.01
C ASN A 236 -11.23 6.97 20.11
N TYR A 237 -11.42 7.10 18.81
CA TYR A 237 -10.97 6.09 17.87
C TYR A 237 -10.03 6.66 16.81
N ILE A 238 -8.96 5.91 16.52
CA ILE A 238 -8.18 6.04 15.32
C ILE A 238 -8.53 4.82 14.44
N LEU A 239 -9.26 5.07 13.37
CA LEU A 239 -9.76 4.05 12.47
C LEU A 239 -8.83 3.96 11.27
N ILE A 240 -8.21 2.80 11.03
CA ILE A 240 -7.35 2.56 9.85
C ILE A 240 -8.14 1.64 8.93
N LEU A 241 -8.70 2.20 7.85
CA LEU A 241 -9.70 1.53 7.02
C LEU A 241 -9.34 1.56 5.53
N THR A 242 -9.81 0.54 4.79
CA THR A 242 -9.93 0.65 3.33
C THR A 242 -11.21 1.40 2.95
N PRO A 243 -11.34 1.87 1.68
CA PRO A 243 -12.57 2.52 1.22
C PRO A 243 -13.83 1.71 1.46
N GLU A 244 -13.78 0.39 1.23
CA GLU A 244 -14.90 -0.51 1.44
C GLU A 244 -15.31 -0.58 2.92
N ARG A 245 -14.32 -0.70 3.82
CA ARG A 245 -14.57 -0.70 5.27
C ARG A 245 -15.08 0.64 5.78
N LEU A 246 -14.64 1.76 5.20
CA LEU A 246 -15.18 3.08 5.54
C LEU A 246 -16.64 3.20 5.09
N ILE A 247 -17.01 2.74 3.90
CA ILE A 247 -18.40 2.70 3.46
C ILE A 247 -19.26 1.83 4.41
N SER A 248 -18.75 0.67 4.81
CA SER A 248 -19.42 -0.20 5.79
C SER A 248 -19.56 0.46 7.17
N TYR A 249 -18.53 1.21 7.62
CA TYR A 249 -18.60 1.99 8.86
C TYR A 249 -19.70 3.05 8.83
N LEU A 250 -19.82 3.77 7.72
CA LEU A 250 -20.80 4.84 7.54
C LEU A 250 -22.25 4.33 7.48
N SER A 251 -22.45 3.08 7.08
CA SER A 251 -23.80 2.46 7.00
C SER A 251 -24.37 2.07 8.37
N GLN A 252 -23.55 2.04 9.41
CA GLN A 252 -23.97 1.73 10.77
C GLN A 252 -24.22 3.03 11.55
N GLU A 253 -25.45 3.25 11.97
CA GLU A 253 -25.83 4.48 12.70
C GLU A 253 -25.24 4.54 14.11
N SER A 254 -24.99 3.39 14.73
CA SER A 254 -24.40 3.27 16.07
C SER A 254 -22.92 3.67 16.13
N ASN A 255 -22.24 3.76 14.99
CA ASN A 255 -20.84 4.12 14.97
C ASN A 255 -20.60 5.61 15.28
N PRO A 256 -19.60 5.95 16.10
CA PRO A 256 -19.32 7.32 16.50
C PRO A 256 -18.93 8.22 15.31
N PRO A 257 -19.19 9.55 15.41
CA PRO A 257 -18.90 10.48 14.33
C PRO A 257 -17.41 10.61 14.07
N ILE A 258 -17.05 10.94 12.80
CA ILE A 258 -15.68 11.14 12.35
C ILE A 258 -15.41 12.65 12.24
N GLY A 259 -14.32 13.14 12.86
CA GLY A 259 -13.87 14.53 12.76
C GLY A 259 -12.80 14.77 11.70
N PHE A 260 -11.97 13.75 11.44
CA PHE A 260 -10.84 13.83 10.50
C PHE A 260 -10.82 12.66 9.53
N ILE A 261 -10.51 12.95 8.25
CA ILE A 261 -10.07 11.92 7.30
C ILE A 261 -8.68 12.28 6.79
N PHE A 262 -7.78 11.33 6.89
CA PHE A 262 -6.48 11.38 6.26
C PHE A 262 -6.40 10.31 5.16
N VAL A 263 -6.30 10.73 3.90
CA VAL A 263 -6.25 9.84 2.74
C VAL A 263 -4.80 9.64 2.32
N ASP A 264 -4.27 8.45 2.55
CA ASP A 264 -2.95 8.07 2.07
C ASP A 264 -3.03 7.52 0.64
N GLU A 265 -1.94 7.68 -0.14
CA GLU A 265 -1.87 7.27 -1.55
C GLU A 265 -3.02 7.84 -2.41
N ALA A 266 -3.35 9.13 -2.18
CA ALA A 266 -4.50 9.80 -2.83
C ALA A 266 -4.46 9.76 -4.37
N HIS A 267 -3.28 9.56 -4.99
CA HIS A 267 -3.16 9.36 -6.43
C HIS A 267 -3.98 8.17 -6.97
N LYS A 268 -4.39 7.23 -6.11
CA LYS A 268 -5.29 6.13 -6.50
C LYS A 268 -6.67 6.62 -6.96
N LEU A 269 -7.11 7.82 -6.55
CA LEU A 269 -8.33 8.49 -7.06
C LEU A 269 -8.26 8.81 -8.57
N THR A 270 -7.07 8.76 -9.17
CA THR A 270 -6.85 9.12 -10.57
C THR A 270 -6.51 7.92 -11.46
N ASN A 271 -6.53 6.70 -10.92
CA ASN A 271 -6.25 5.49 -11.71
C ASN A 271 -7.47 5.07 -12.52
N GLU A 272 -7.52 5.44 -13.80
CA GLU A 272 -8.61 5.15 -14.72
C GLU A 272 -8.83 3.65 -15.00
N LYS A 273 -7.90 2.79 -14.60
CA LYS A 273 -7.94 1.33 -14.86
C LYS A 273 -8.20 0.51 -13.59
N ASP A 274 -8.44 1.16 -12.44
CA ASP A 274 -8.70 0.49 -11.17
C ASP A 274 -10.04 0.97 -10.58
N SER A 275 -10.96 0.05 -10.37
CA SER A 275 -12.28 0.36 -9.77
C SER A 275 -12.18 0.93 -8.35
N ARG A 276 -11.07 0.70 -7.66
CA ARG A 276 -10.82 1.28 -6.33
C ARG A 276 -10.77 2.80 -6.35
N SER A 277 -10.44 3.42 -7.49
CA SER A 277 -10.51 4.88 -7.63
C SER A 277 -11.93 5.41 -7.39
N VAL A 278 -12.94 4.70 -7.90
CA VAL A 278 -14.36 5.04 -7.73
C VAL A 278 -14.83 4.73 -6.30
N THR A 279 -14.42 3.59 -5.75
CA THR A 279 -14.77 3.22 -4.37
C THR A 279 -14.18 4.20 -3.35
N THR A 280 -12.93 4.65 -3.57
CA THR A 280 -12.28 5.66 -2.72
C THR A 280 -13.01 7.00 -2.80
N TYR A 281 -13.37 7.45 -4.01
CA TYR A 281 -14.19 8.64 -4.20
C TYR A 281 -15.50 8.55 -3.41
N THR A 282 -16.24 7.44 -3.58
CA THR A 282 -17.52 7.21 -2.90
C THR A 282 -17.38 7.22 -1.38
N ALA A 283 -16.34 6.59 -0.84
CA ALA A 283 -16.12 6.54 0.61
C ALA A 283 -15.90 7.94 1.21
N ILE A 284 -15.09 8.76 0.54
CA ILE A 284 -14.79 10.14 0.99
C ILE A 284 -16.03 11.02 0.83
N GLU A 285 -16.67 10.97 -0.33
CA GLU A 285 -17.87 11.77 -0.63
C GLU A 285 -18.98 11.51 0.40
N LYS A 286 -19.29 10.23 0.68
CA LYS A 286 -20.27 9.87 1.69
C LYS A 286 -19.92 10.35 3.09
N THR A 287 -18.63 10.35 3.44
CA THR A 287 -18.21 10.86 4.74
C THR A 287 -18.42 12.37 4.83
N ILE A 288 -18.05 13.11 3.79
CA ILE A 288 -18.28 14.56 3.70
C ILE A 288 -19.77 14.86 3.82
N LYS A 289 -20.62 14.11 3.11
CA LYS A 289 -22.07 14.25 3.17
C LYS A 289 -22.63 13.99 4.55
N LYS A 290 -22.20 12.89 5.22
CA LYS A 290 -22.71 12.52 6.54
C LYS A 290 -22.29 13.49 7.65
N TYR A 291 -21.07 14.03 7.59
CA TYR A 291 -20.47 14.82 8.67
C TYR A 291 -20.16 16.28 8.33
N GLY A 292 -20.53 16.79 7.15
CA GLY A 292 -20.45 18.22 6.73
C GLY A 292 -19.11 18.92 6.95
N ASN A 293 -18.73 19.18 8.19
CA ASN A 293 -17.53 19.92 8.61
C ASN A 293 -16.30 19.02 8.85
N ILE A 294 -16.21 17.88 8.20
CA ILE A 294 -15.07 16.97 8.36
C ILE A 294 -13.77 17.62 7.85
N LYS A 295 -12.70 17.45 8.60
CA LYS A 295 -11.35 17.90 8.25
C LYS A 295 -10.71 16.89 7.28
N LEU A 296 -10.16 17.38 6.17
CA LEU A 296 -9.82 16.54 5.02
C LEU A 296 -8.36 16.74 4.60
N TYR A 297 -7.58 15.66 4.63
CA TYR A 297 -6.16 15.67 4.27
C TYR A 297 -5.82 14.61 3.24
N PHE A 298 -5.01 14.98 2.24
CA PHE A 298 -4.57 14.08 1.17
C PHE A 298 -3.05 14.02 1.09
N ALA A 299 -2.52 12.81 1.04
CA ALA A 299 -1.11 12.55 0.78
C ALA A 299 -0.93 11.77 -0.52
N SER A 300 -0.01 12.21 -1.36
CA SER A 300 0.31 11.52 -2.62
C SER A 300 1.82 11.54 -2.91
N PRO A 301 2.35 10.60 -3.69
CA PRO A 301 3.71 10.65 -4.19
C PRO A 301 3.80 11.44 -5.50
N ASN A 302 4.83 12.27 -5.66
CA ASN A 302 5.29 12.84 -6.94
C ASN A 302 4.20 13.42 -7.88
N VAL A 303 3.21 14.13 -7.34
CA VAL A 303 2.13 14.79 -8.09
C VAL A 303 2.38 16.28 -8.14
N SER A 304 2.27 16.91 -9.31
CA SER A 304 2.52 18.34 -9.50
C SER A 304 1.32 19.24 -9.16
N ASN A 305 0.12 18.67 -9.10
CA ASN A 305 -1.13 19.38 -8.81
C ASN A 305 -1.90 18.75 -7.63
N PRO A 306 -1.34 18.70 -6.41
CA PRO A 306 -1.99 18.03 -5.28
C PRO A 306 -3.32 18.65 -4.87
N GLU A 307 -3.55 19.93 -5.16
CA GLU A 307 -4.82 20.62 -4.91
C GLU A 307 -6.02 19.99 -5.62
N ILE A 308 -5.78 19.16 -6.65
CA ILE A 308 -6.83 18.50 -7.41
C ILE A 308 -7.67 17.55 -6.54
N PHE A 309 -7.10 16.99 -5.48
CA PHE A 309 -7.82 16.10 -4.58
C PHE A 309 -8.85 16.87 -3.73
N LEU A 310 -8.52 18.08 -3.27
CA LEU A 310 -9.48 18.94 -2.58
C LEU A 310 -10.54 19.47 -3.53
N LYS A 311 -10.11 19.92 -4.72
CA LYS A 311 -11.03 20.41 -5.78
C LYS A 311 -12.04 19.34 -6.20
N LEU A 312 -11.66 18.07 -6.21
CA LEU A 312 -12.55 16.94 -6.51
C LEU A 312 -13.77 16.90 -5.59
N PHE A 313 -13.67 17.39 -4.37
CA PHE A 313 -14.74 17.43 -3.37
C PHE A 313 -15.26 18.85 -3.11
N ASN A 314 -15.13 19.74 -4.08
CA ASN A 314 -15.59 21.14 -4.01
C ASN A 314 -14.97 21.94 -2.84
N ARG A 315 -13.74 21.58 -2.44
CA ARG A 315 -12.96 22.26 -1.40
C ARG A 315 -11.88 23.09 -2.07
N ASN A 316 -12.07 24.40 -2.14
CA ASN A 316 -11.25 25.33 -2.94
C ASN A 316 -10.55 26.39 -2.07
N ASN A 317 -9.92 26.01 -0.96
CA ASN A 317 -9.20 26.97 -0.15
C ASN A 317 -7.87 27.39 -0.82
N VAL A 318 -7.62 28.68 -0.92
CA VAL A 318 -6.36 29.24 -1.40
C VAL A 318 -5.24 28.82 -0.43
N ASN A 319 -4.10 28.37 -0.96
CA ASN A 319 -2.95 27.85 -0.18
C ASN A 319 -3.20 26.57 0.63
N SER A 320 -4.13 25.72 0.21
CA SER A 320 -4.41 24.42 0.86
C SER A 320 -3.60 23.25 0.29
N SER A 321 -2.51 23.54 -0.44
CA SER A 321 -1.67 22.48 -1.02
C SER A 321 -0.18 22.76 -0.88
N PHE A 322 0.60 21.67 -0.87
CA PHE A 322 2.05 21.70 -0.83
C PHE A 322 2.64 20.66 -1.77
N GLN A 323 3.63 21.06 -2.53
CA GLN A 323 4.40 20.18 -3.39
C GLN A 323 5.89 20.39 -3.14
N THR A 324 6.62 19.29 -3.03
CA THR A 324 8.08 19.34 -2.98
C THR A 324 8.68 18.21 -3.79
N ASN A 325 9.82 18.52 -4.43
CA ASN A 325 10.67 17.54 -5.10
C ASN A 325 11.93 17.25 -4.27
N GLU A 326 12.07 17.85 -3.10
CA GLU A 326 13.20 17.60 -2.21
C GLU A 326 13.14 16.18 -1.65
N SER A 327 14.22 15.46 -1.84
CA SER A 327 14.40 14.11 -1.30
C SER A 327 15.55 14.10 -0.29
N PRO A 328 15.33 13.62 0.92
CA PRO A 328 16.41 13.52 1.91
C PRO A 328 17.41 12.41 1.60
N VAL A 329 17.19 11.63 0.54
CA VAL A 329 18.10 10.60 0.04
C VAL A 329 18.23 10.74 -1.47
N SER A 330 19.47 10.75 -2.00
CA SER A 330 19.73 10.84 -3.44
C SER A 330 19.39 9.52 -4.14
N GLN A 331 19.09 9.60 -5.43
CA GLN A 331 18.78 8.43 -6.27
C GLN A 331 19.65 8.47 -7.53
N ASN A 332 20.35 7.37 -7.78
CA ASN A 332 21.11 7.16 -9.02
C ASN A 332 20.30 6.26 -9.94
N LEU A 333 19.91 6.74 -11.10
CA LEU A 333 19.15 6.00 -12.08
C LEU A 333 20.05 5.54 -13.23
N PHE A 334 20.17 4.24 -13.38
CA PHE A 334 20.95 3.60 -14.45
C PHE A 334 20.03 2.85 -15.40
N PHE A 335 20.28 3.01 -16.69
CA PHE A 335 19.72 2.14 -17.70
C PHE A 335 20.82 1.20 -18.21
N ILE A 336 20.62 -0.10 -18.05
CA ILE A 336 21.60 -1.15 -18.42
C ILE A 336 21.00 -1.98 -19.55
N ASP A 337 21.63 -1.93 -20.70
CA ASP A 337 21.26 -2.68 -21.89
C ASP A 337 22.21 -3.89 -22.04
N LEU A 338 21.70 -5.07 -21.66
CA LEU A 338 22.45 -6.32 -21.76
C LEU A 338 22.53 -6.83 -23.22
N LEU A 339 21.65 -6.35 -24.12
CA LEU A 339 21.66 -6.75 -25.52
C LEU A 339 22.77 -6.06 -26.31
N ASN A 340 23.03 -4.78 -25.97
CA ASN A 340 23.99 -3.95 -26.68
C ASN A 340 25.22 -3.60 -25.82
N ASN A 341 25.37 -4.19 -24.63
CA ASN A 341 26.47 -3.95 -23.70
C ASN A 341 26.67 -2.46 -23.37
N LYS A 342 25.61 -1.74 -23.07
CA LYS A 342 25.62 -0.29 -22.86
C LYS A 342 25.05 0.09 -21.51
N ILE A 343 25.65 1.08 -20.84
CA ILE A 343 25.14 1.68 -19.61
C ILE A 343 24.94 3.17 -19.81
N GLU A 344 23.78 3.67 -19.38
CA GLU A 344 23.48 5.10 -19.36
C GLU A 344 23.14 5.52 -17.92
N LEU A 345 23.78 6.58 -17.43
CA LEU A 345 23.36 7.31 -16.24
C LEU A 345 22.31 8.34 -16.65
N ILE A 346 21.13 8.26 -16.07
CA ILE A 346 20.00 9.14 -16.38
C ILE A 346 19.93 10.26 -15.36
N GLN A 347 20.04 11.51 -15.81
CA GLN A 347 19.98 12.72 -14.97
C GLN A 347 19.00 13.74 -15.58
N GLY A 348 17.72 13.57 -15.30
CA GLY A 348 16.68 14.38 -15.92
C GLY A 348 16.63 14.18 -17.44
N LYS A 349 16.83 15.25 -18.21
CA LYS A 349 16.89 15.18 -19.69
C LYS A 349 18.26 14.78 -20.23
N ASN A 350 19.30 14.74 -19.39
CA ASN A 350 20.67 14.46 -19.80
C ASN A 350 21.01 13.00 -19.51
N ASN A 351 21.37 12.25 -20.55
CA ASN A 351 21.83 10.88 -20.44
C ASN A 351 23.32 10.84 -20.70
N THR A 352 24.07 10.21 -19.81
CA THR A 352 25.52 10.05 -19.97
C THR A 352 25.84 8.58 -20.13
N THR A 353 26.44 8.21 -21.28
CA THR A 353 26.94 6.84 -21.48
C THR A 353 28.19 6.62 -20.64
N ILE A 354 28.26 5.48 -19.95
CA ILE A 354 29.39 5.04 -19.13
C ILE A 354 30.15 3.97 -19.89
N GLU A 355 31.47 4.07 -19.94
CA GLU A 355 32.34 3.00 -20.47
C GLU A 355 32.29 1.80 -19.52
N SER A 356 31.84 0.64 -20.01
CA SER A 356 31.43 -0.48 -19.17
C SER A 356 31.93 -1.85 -19.61
N ASP A 357 32.93 -1.90 -20.51
CA ASP A 357 33.49 -3.17 -21.01
C ASP A 357 33.96 -4.11 -19.89
N ALA A 358 34.47 -3.56 -18.78
CA ALA A 358 34.93 -4.32 -17.64
C ALA A 358 33.77 -5.02 -16.90
N LEU A 359 32.57 -4.44 -16.93
CA LEU A 359 31.37 -5.05 -16.35
C LEU A 359 30.84 -6.18 -17.23
N PHE A 360 30.68 -5.93 -18.54
CA PHE A 360 30.09 -6.90 -19.46
C PHE A 360 31.00 -8.11 -19.75
N LYS A 361 32.31 -8.03 -19.43
CA LYS A 361 33.19 -9.22 -19.37
C LYS A 361 32.81 -10.19 -18.21
N LYS A 362 32.07 -9.72 -17.18
CA LYS A 362 31.73 -10.51 -15.98
C LYS A 362 30.26 -10.85 -15.90
N VAL A 363 29.41 -10.23 -16.70
CA VAL A 363 27.96 -10.28 -16.62
C VAL A 363 27.39 -10.68 -17.97
N ASN A 364 26.71 -11.83 -18.02
CA ASN A 364 26.12 -12.35 -19.25
C ASN A 364 24.58 -12.28 -19.24
N ASN A 365 23.98 -12.20 -18.07
CA ASN A 365 22.53 -12.22 -17.89
C ASN A 365 22.10 -11.40 -16.68
N THR A 366 20.78 -11.30 -16.46
CA THR A 366 20.18 -10.55 -15.35
C THR A 366 20.63 -11.08 -13.98
N THR A 367 20.75 -12.39 -13.82
CA THR A 367 21.17 -13.03 -12.57
C THR A 367 22.61 -12.65 -12.19
N ASP A 368 23.53 -12.75 -13.17
CA ASP A 368 24.94 -12.34 -12.97
C ASP A 368 25.03 -10.85 -12.59
N LEU A 369 24.22 -10.01 -13.27
CA LEU A 369 24.19 -8.57 -13.01
C LEU A 369 23.72 -8.28 -11.56
N ILE A 370 22.62 -8.90 -11.11
CA ILE A 370 22.11 -8.73 -9.75
C ILE A 370 23.14 -9.22 -8.74
N GLN A 371 23.79 -10.35 -8.97
CA GLN A 371 24.84 -10.84 -8.09
C GLN A 371 26.03 -9.91 -8.03
N HIS A 372 26.50 -9.42 -9.19
CA HIS A 372 27.65 -8.55 -9.24
C HIS A 372 27.40 -7.22 -8.54
N LEU A 373 26.32 -6.50 -8.90
CA LEU A 373 26.00 -5.18 -8.34
C LEU A 373 25.40 -5.26 -6.94
N GLY A 374 24.61 -6.30 -6.68
CA GLY A 374 23.84 -6.46 -5.44
C GLY A 374 24.60 -7.11 -4.28
N LYS A 375 25.82 -7.66 -4.51
CA LYS A 375 26.58 -8.37 -3.49
C LYS A 375 26.85 -7.48 -2.26
N GLY A 376 26.43 -7.96 -1.09
CA GLY A 376 26.61 -7.26 0.19
C GLY A 376 25.65 -6.09 0.40
N LYS A 377 24.59 -5.98 -0.41
CA LYS A 377 23.60 -4.91 -0.35
C LYS A 377 22.19 -5.49 -0.25
N ASN A 378 21.26 -4.71 0.25
CA ASN A 378 19.85 -5.04 0.23
C ASN A 378 19.25 -4.68 -1.12
N ASN A 379 18.72 -5.69 -1.81
CA ASN A 379 18.26 -5.59 -3.17
C ASN A 379 16.77 -5.91 -3.28
N LEU A 380 16.04 -5.07 -3.98
CA LEU A 380 14.67 -5.27 -4.38
C LEU A 380 14.62 -5.52 -5.89
N ILE A 381 14.03 -6.62 -6.32
CA ILE A 381 14.01 -7.01 -7.72
C ILE A 381 12.55 -7.02 -8.20
N TYR A 382 12.19 -6.06 -9.03
CA TYR A 382 10.85 -5.90 -9.56
C TYR A 382 10.62 -6.79 -10.78
N CYS A 383 9.53 -7.58 -10.72
CA CYS A 383 9.00 -8.40 -11.81
C CYS A 383 7.54 -7.99 -12.12
N ASN A 384 7.10 -8.18 -13.36
CA ASN A 384 5.78 -7.75 -13.80
C ASN A 384 4.60 -8.63 -13.36
N SER A 385 4.85 -9.85 -12.89
CA SER A 385 3.80 -10.82 -12.51
C SER A 385 4.22 -11.75 -11.39
N LYS A 386 3.26 -12.36 -10.68
CA LYS A 386 3.48 -13.34 -9.62
C LYS A 386 4.32 -14.54 -10.10
N SER A 387 3.98 -15.12 -11.23
CA SER A 387 4.70 -16.29 -11.78
C SER A 387 6.15 -15.94 -12.09
N ARG A 388 6.42 -14.82 -12.75
CA ARG A 388 7.77 -14.34 -13.01
C ARG A 388 8.55 -14.06 -11.73
N THR A 389 7.91 -13.47 -10.72
CA THR A 389 8.54 -13.21 -9.42
C THR A 389 9.04 -14.48 -8.76
N ILE A 390 8.22 -15.54 -8.76
CA ILE A 390 8.59 -16.85 -8.19
C ILE A 390 9.67 -17.53 -9.04
N GLU A 391 9.55 -17.48 -10.36
CA GLU A 391 10.49 -18.08 -11.31
C GLU A 391 11.89 -17.45 -11.20
N GLU A 392 11.98 -16.13 -11.29
CA GLU A 392 13.24 -15.40 -11.17
C GLU A 392 13.90 -15.57 -9.80
N ALA A 393 13.11 -15.58 -8.72
CA ALA A 393 13.61 -15.86 -7.38
C ALA A 393 14.20 -17.28 -7.28
N ASN A 394 13.53 -18.30 -7.84
CA ASN A 394 14.03 -19.68 -7.87
C ASN A 394 15.30 -19.81 -8.72
N ASN A 395 15.34 -19.17 -9.88
CA ASN A 395 16.52 -19.21 -10.75
C ASN A 395 17.72 -18.52 -10.09
N PHE A 396 17.51 -17.34 -9.51
CA PHE A 396 18.54 -16.62 -8.77
C PHE A 396 19.05 -17.43 -7.57
N SER A 397 18.15 -18.05 -6.81
CA SER A 397 18.51 -18.83 -5.61
C SER A 397 19.44 -20.00 -5.91
N LYS A 398 19.33 -20.62 -7.09
CA LYS A 398 20.21 -21.73 -7.52
C LYS A 398 21.65 -21.31 -7.73
N THR A 399 21.91 -20.04 -7.98
CA THR A 399 23.23 -19.48 -8.27
C THR A 399 23.91 -18.89 -7.03
N VAL A 400 23.17 -18.74 -5.93
CA VAL A 400 23.72 -18.23 -4.66
C VAL A 400 24.41 -19.36 -3.91
N VAL A 401 25.71 -19.18 -3.62
CA VAL A 401 26.47 -20.13 -2.81
C VAL A 401 26.00 -20.06 -1.36
N ASN A 402 25.80 -21.22 -0.71
CA ASN A 402 25.32 -21.38 0.65
C ASN A 402 26.02 -20.45 1.64
N SER A 403 25.28 -19.47 2.15
CA SER A 403 25.72 -18.59 3.24
C SER A 403 25.34 -19.19 4.59
N LYS A 404 26.12 -18.89 5.63
CA LYS A 404 25.81 -19.29 7.02
C LYS A 404 24.41 -18.77 7.39
N MET A 405 23.47 -19.66 7.71
CA MET A 405 22.11 -19.28 8.10
C MET A 405 22.10 -18.70 9.51
N SER A 406 21.48 -17.52 9.67
CA SER A 406 21.21 -16.94 10.98
C SER A 406 20.17 -17.77 11.77
N THR A 407 20.12 -17.58 13.08
CA THR A 407 19.12 -18.22 13.94
C THR A 407 17.71 -17.79 13.54
N GLU A 408 17.53 -16.49 13.22
CA GLU A 408 16.25 -15.93 12.80
C GLU A 408 15.79 -16.51 11.46
N LEU A 409 16.70 -16.74 10.54
CA LEU A 409 16.37 -17.35 9.26
C LEU A 409 15.92 -18.81 9.41
N LYS A 410 16.59 -19.60 10.27
CA LYS A 410 16.17 -20.98 10.59
C LYS A 410 14.80 -21.02 11.25
N LYS A 411 14.52 -20.07 12.15
CA LYS A 411 13.22 -19.86 12.79
C LYS A 411 12.14 -19.56 11.75
N ALA A 412 12.39 -18.59 10.87
CA ALA A 412 11.47 -18.19 9.82
C ALA A 412 11.12 -19.33 8.85
N ILE A 413 12.10 -20.14 8.45
CA ILE A 413 11.86 -21.31 7.61
C ILE A 413 10.88 -22.28 8.30
N LYS A 414 11.12 -22.62 9.57
CA LYS A 414 10.20 -23.47 10.34
C LYS A 414 8.81 -22.87 10.49
N GLN A 415 8.72 -21.58 10.70
CA GLN A 415 7.45 -20.88 10.79
C GLN A 415 6.64 -21.02 9.48
N ILE A 416 7.27 -20.85 8.30
CA ILE A 416 6.62 -21.02 7.01
C ILE A 416 6.23 -22.48 6.75
N GLU A 417 7.14 -23.43 7.07
CA GLU A 417 6.88 -24.86 6.91
C GLU A 417 5.65 -25.31 7.72
N ASN A 418 5.49 -24.81 8.94
CA ASN A 418 4.36 -25.14 9.82
C ASN A 418 3.07 -24.41 9.42
N TYR A 419 3.17 -23.15 9.00
CA TYR A 419 2.02 -22.31 8.70
C TYR A 419 1.42 -22.60 7.32
N ILE A 420 2.26 -22.94 6.33
CA ILE A 420 1.85 -23.25 4.96
C ILE A 420 2.12 -24.72 4.64
N HIS A 421 3.36 -25.04 4.25
CA HIS A 421 3.74 -26.38 3.85
C HIS A 421 5.28 -26.54 3.77
N PRO A 422 5.88 -27.70 4.14
CA PRO A 422 7.33 -27.92 4.09
C PRO A 422 7.98 -27.77 2.70
N GLN A 423 7.20 -28.05 1.63
CA GLN A 423 7.68 -27.93 0.24
C GLN A 423 7.30 -26.60 -0.41
N TYR A 424 6.85 -25.61 0.36
CA TYR A 424 6.56 -24.29 -0.19
C TYR A 424 7.84 -23.59 -0.64
N TYR A 425 7.84 -23.03 -1.84
CA TYR A 425 9.04 -22.44 -2.45
C TYR A 425 9.74 -21.43 -1.55
N LEU A 426 8.98 -20.59 -0.86
CA LEU A 426 9.54 -19.53 -0.02
C LEU A 426 10.43 -20.10 1.11
N ALA A 427 10.07 -21.24 1.73
CA ALA A 427 10.88 -21.88 2.75
C ALA A 427 12.25 -22.31 2.20
N ASN A 428 12.31 -22.82 0.96
CA ASN A 428 13.55 -23.19 0.31
C ASN A 428 14.39 -21.99 -0.11
N LEU A 429 13.76 -20.92 -0.62
CA LEU A 429 14.46 -19.71 -1.03
C LEU A 429 15.15 -19.01 0.14
N LEU A 430 14.52 -19.00 1.31
CA LEU A 430 15.08 -18.42 2.52
C LEU A 430 16.40 -19.08 2.94
N LYS A 431 16.63 -20.34 2.62
CA LYS A 431 17.92 -21.03 2.88
C LYS A 431 19.08 -20.32 2.20
N ASN A 432 18.83 -19.66 1.07
CA ASN A 432 19.80 -18.90 0.28
C ASN A 432 19.67 -17.38 0.46
N ARG A 433 18.99 -16.91 1.53
CA ARG A 433 18.75 -15.49 1.82
C ARG A 433 18.02 -14.74 0.69
N VAL A 434 17.17 -15.48 -0.03
CA VAL A 434 16.31 -14.98 -1.10
C VAL A 434 14.85 -15.14 -0.68
N ALA A 435 14.03 -14.17 -1.01
CA ALA A 435 12.58 -14.25 -0.81
C ALA A 435 11.84 -13.66 -2.01
N TYR A 436 10.52 -13.90 -2.04
CA TYR A 436 9.61 -13.17 -2.92
C TYR A 436 8.47 -12.55 -2.10
N HIS A 437 7.92 -11.48 -2.66
CA HIS A 437 6.82 -10.73 -2.05
C HIS A 437 5.79 -10.30 -3.11
N TYR A 438 4.52 -10.63 -2.87
CA TYR A 438 3.39 -10.17 -3.70
C TYR A 438 2.10 -10.08 -2.85
N GLY A 439 1.10 -9.33 -3.33
CA GLY A 439 -0.04 -8.88 -2.53
C GLY A 439 -0.96 -9.96 -1.97
N LYS A 440 -1.04 -11.12 -2.61
CA LYS A 440 -1.90 -12.23 -2.18
C LYS A 440 -1.22 -13.20 -1.19
N LEU A 441 0.06 -12.98 -0.86
CA LEU A 441 0.70 -13.75 0.23
C LEU A 441 -0.06 -13.51 1.55
N PRO A 442 -0.19 -14.57 2.39
CA PRO A 442 -0.77 -14.42 3.72
C PRO A 442 -0.06 -13.33 4.53
N GLN A 443 -0.81 -12.55 5.30
CA GLN A 443 -0.31 -11.38 6.03
C GLN A 443 0.89 -11.71 6.93
N LEU A 444 0.82 -12.82 7.68
CA LEU A 444 1.92 -13.24 8.56
C LEU A 444 3.22 -13.50 7.79
N VAL A 445 3.10 -14.09 6.60
CA VAL A 445 4.26 -14.38 5.74
C VAL A 445 4.84 -13.10 5.15
N ARG A 446 4.00 -12.15 4.76
CA ARG A 446 4.46 -10.84 4.29
C ARG A 446 5.23 -10.11 5.38
N ASN A 447 4.66 -10.01 6.59
CA ASN A 447 5.31 -9.40 7.73
C ASN A 447 6.66 -10.07 8.04
N LEU A 448 6.71 -11.40 8.00
CA LEU A 448 7.93 -12.15 8.23
C LEU A 448 9.02 -11.82 7.20
N VAL A 449 8.68 -11.80 5.91
CA VAL A 449 9.62 -11.41 4.84
C VAL A 449 10.10 -9.97 5.02
N GLU A 450 9.21 -9.05 5.36
CA GLU A 450 9.53 -7.65 5.61
C GLU A 450 10.47 -7.47 6.80
N ASP A 451 10.23 -8.18 7.90
CA ASP A 451 11.06 -8.14 9.10
C ASP A 451 12.46 -8.71 8.84
N LEU A 452 12.53 -9.87 8.18
CA LEU A 452 13.81 -10.47 7.78
C LEU A 452 14.63 -9.54 6.86
N TYR A 453 13.95 -8.81 5.97
CA TYR A 453 14.61 -7.87 5.08
C TYR A 453 15.08 -6.60 5.81
N LYS A 454 14.26 -6.05 6.71
CA LYS A 454 14.63 -4.90 7.56
C LYS A 454 15.83 -5.20 8.46
N ASN A 455 15.89 -6.42 8.99
CA ASN A 455 16.97 -6.91 9.86
C ASN A 455 18.19 -7.43 9.10
N GLU A 456 18.16 -7.38 7.77
CA GLU A 456 19.24 -7.82 6.87
C GLU A 456 19.55 -9.33 6.92
N ASP A 457 18.62 -10.13 7.47
CA ASP A 457 18.70 -11.59 7.43
C ASP A 457 18.54 -12.12 5.99
N ILE A 458 17.76 -11.45 5.17
CA ILE A 458 17.68 -11.68 3.72
C ILE A 458 18.12 -10.44 2.97
N GLN A 459 18.78 -10.64 1.82
CA GLN A 459 19.35 -9.55 1.03
C GLN A 459 18.64 -9.32 -0.30
N ASN A 460 17.98 -10.35 -0.85
CA ASN A 460 17.37 -10.27 -2.18
C ASN A 460 15.88 -10.61 -2.11
N VAL A 461 15.03 -9.65 -2.42
CA VAL A 461 13.57 -9.83 -2.44
C VAL A 461 13.05 -9.54 -3.84
N PHE A 462 12.48 -10.57 -4.47
CA PHE A 462 11.79 -10.47 -5.75
C PHE A 462 10.34 -10.05 -5.51
N CYS A 463 9.83 -9.08 -6.25
CA CYS A 463 8.52 -8.51 -5.95
C CYS A 463 7.71 -8.10 -7.18
N THR A 464 6.40 -8.00 -6.98
CA THR A 464 5.47 -7.39 -7.93
C THR A 464 5.16 -5.95 -7.56
N SER A 465 4.30 -5.30 -8.34
CA SER A 465 3.80 -3.94 -8.10
C SER A 465 3.12 -3.72 -6.73
N THR A 466 2.84 -4.77 -5.98
CA THR A 466 2.25 -4.62 -4.64
C THR A 466 3.17 -3.95 -3.63
N LEU A 467 4.48 -4.03 -3.84
CA LEU A 467 5.44 -3.22 -3.08
C LEU A 467 5.40 -1.73 -3.45
N LEU A 468 4.75 -1.35 -4.56
CA LEU A 468 4.46 0.05 -4.88
C LEU A 468 3.46 0.67 -3.89
N GLU A 469 2.62 -0.16 -3.27
CA GLU A 469 1.49 0.25 -2.44
C GLU A 469 1.85 0.32 -0.95
N GLY A 470 2.83 1.18 -0.60
CA GLY A 470 3.03 1.60 0.79
C GLY A 470 3.82 0.69 1.72
N VAL A 471 4.26 -0.50 1.30
CA VAL A 471 5.09 -1.38 2.16
C VAL A 471 6.44 -0.74 2.45
N ASN A 472 6.80 -0.62 3.74
CA ASN A 472 8.05 0.01 4.16
C ASN A 472 9.24 -0.98 4.09
N MET A 473 9.74 -1.20 2.89
CA MET A 473 10.97 -1.96 2.61
C MET A 473 11.99 -1.07 1.90
N PRO A 474 12.57 -0.10 2.58
CA PRO A 474 13.62 0.73 1.98
C PRO A 474 14.83 -0.13 1.66
N THR A 475 15.39 0.09 0.48
CA THR A 475 16.45 -0.75 -0.09
C THR A 475 17.58 0.08 -0.65
N GLN A 476 18.80 -0.45 -0.68
CA GLN A 476 19.93 0.24 -1.30
C GLN A 476 19.86 0.16 -2.83
N ASN A 477 19.48 -1.00 -3.38
CA ASN A 477 19.40 -1.20 -4.81
C ASN A 477 18.01 -1.68 -5.23
N ILE A 478 17.51 -1.13 -6.33
CA ILE A 478 16.31 -1.60 -7.01
C ILE A 478 16.70 -2.05 -8.41
N PHE A 479 16.38 -3.29 -8.75
CA PHE A 479 16.54 -3.83 -10.11
C PHE A 479 15.16 -3.95 -10.74
N ILE A 480 14.93 -3.27 -11.85
CA ILE A 480 13.67 -3.28 -12.59
C ILE A 480 13.86 -4.16 -13.82
N LEU A 481 13.43 -5.43 -13.72
CA LEU A 481 13.57 -6.42 -14.78
C LEU A 481 12.51 -6.27 -15.88
N ASN A 482 11.47 -5.47 -15.64
CA ASN A 482 10.39 -5.32 -16.59
C ASN A 482 9.73 -3.94 -16.49
N ASN A 483 9.43 -3.34 -17.66
CA ASN A 483 8.75 -2.04 -17.77
C ASN A 483 7.20 -2.18 -17.82
N LYS A 484 6.65 -3.31 -17.41
CA LYS A 484 5.22 -3.60 -17.38
C LYS A 484 4.74 -3.91 -15.97
N ASN A 485 3.44 -3.74 -15.74
CA ASN A 485 2.70 -4.24 -14.59
C ASN A 485 1.63 -5.21 -15.11
N GLY A 486 1.85 -6.50 -14.90
CA GLY A 486 1.14 -7.55 -15.63
C GLY A 486 1.42 -7.45 -17.14
N LEU A 487 0.37 -7.29 -17.92
CA LEU A 487 0.45 -7.10 -19.38
C LEU A 487 0.46 -5.62 -19.80
N LYS A 488 0.18 -4.68 -18.89
CA LYS A 488 0.07 -3.24 -19.16
C LYS A 488 1.41 -2.55 -18.95
N LYS A 489 1.70 -1.49 -19.69
CA LYS A 489 2.90 -0.65 -19.46
C LYS A 489 2.85 -0.06 -18.05
N LEU A 490 4.00 -0.04 -17.38
CA LEU A 490 4.16 0.61 -16.07
C LEU A 490 3.89 2.11 -16.21
N GLN A 491 3.09 2.68 -15.31
CA GLN A 491 2.80 4.12 -15.33
C GLN A 491 3.95 4.90 -14.69
N SER A 492 4.14 6.15 -15.10
CA SER A 492 5.21 7.01 -14.55
C SER A 492 5.10 7.17 -13.04
N ILE A 493 3.90 7.35 -12.51
CA ILE A 493 3.70 7.47 -11.06
C ILE A 493 4.09 6.19 -10.30
N ASP A 494 3.77 5.02 -10.86
CA ASP A 494 4.13 3.72 -10.27
C ASP A 494 5.65 3.51 -10.32
N PHE A 495 6.30 3.85 -11.45
CA PHE A 495 7.75 3.77 -11.59
C PHE A 495 8.47 4.65 -10.55
N TRP A 496 8.07 5.92 -10.41
CA TRP A 496 8.71 6.83 -9.46
C TRP A 496 8.37 6.52 -8.01
N ASN A 497 7.21 5.89 -7.74
CA ASN A 497 6.86 5.38 -6.42
C ASN A 497 7.74 4.18 -6.03
N LEU A 498 8.01 3.26 -6.98
CA LEU A 498 8.99 2.18 -6.80
C LEU A 498 10.40 2.73 -6.59
N SER A 499 10.84 3.59 -7.50
CA SER A 499 12.16 4.23 -7.47
C SER A 499 12.41 4.98 -6.16
N GLY A 500 11.37 5.60 -5.60
CA GLY A 500 11.44 6.33 -4.33
C GLY A 500 11.72 5.47 -3.10
N ARG A 501 11.75 4.14 -3.23
CA ARG A 501 12.17 3.23 -2.16
C ARG A 501 13.67 2.99 -2.14
N ALA A 502 14.40 3.44 -3.16
CA ALA A 502 15.86 3.36 -3.21
C ALA A 502 16.49 4.37 -2.24
N GLY A 503 17.30 3.88 -1.31
CA GLY A 503 17.97 4.62 -0.26
C GLY A 503 17.23 4.61 1.07
N ARG A 504 17.99 4.41 2.15
CA ARG A 504 17.49 4.35 3.53
C ARG A 504 17.88 5.60 4.29
N LEU A 505 16.90 6.41 4.66
CA LEU A 505 17.16 7.56 5.53
C LEU A 505 17.90 7.10 6.79
N SER A 506 18.93 7.82 7.19
CA SER A 506 19.83 7.55 8.33
C SER A 506 20.79 6.35 8.19
N ARG A 507 20.68 5.54 7.12
CA ARG A 507 21.62 4.42 6.88
C ARG A 507 22.38 4.55 5.56
N GLU A 508 21.88 5.36 4.63
CA GLU A 508 22.43 5.53 3.29
C GLU A 508 22.21 6.97 2.81
N LEU A 509 23.18 7.55 2.13
CA LEU A 509 23.04 8.86 1.53
C LEU A 509 22.38 8.81 0.15
N PHE A 510 22.42 7.66 -0.52
CA PHE A 510 21.82 7.44 -1.84
C PHE A 510 21.34 6.00 -2.02
N GLY A 511 20.45 5.82 -2.98
CA GLY A 511 20.03 4.51 -3.48
C GLY A 511 20.20 4.40 -4.98
N ASN A 512 20.36 3.16 -5.49
CA ASN A 512 20.55 2.90 -6.91
C ASN A 512 19.32 2.24 -7.52
N ILE A 513 18.97 2.67 -8.71
CA ILE A 513 17.87 2.14 -9.52
C ILE A 513 18.46 1.65 -10.84
N PHE A 514 18.39 0.35 -11.09
CA PHE A 514 18.89 -0.30 -12.29
C PHE A 514 17.72 -0.75 -13.17
N CYS A 515 17.47 -0.03 -14.27
CA CYS A 515 16.48 -0.41 -15.27
C CYS A 515 17.18 -1.28 -16.33
N ILE A 516 16.74 -2.52 -16.47
CA ILE A 516 17.46 -3.54 -17.22
C ILE A 516 16.70 -3.90 -18.50
N GLN A 517 17.38 -3.78 -19.64
CA GLN A 517 16.94 -4.32 -20.93
C GLN A 517 17.64 -5.67 -21.15
N HIS A 518 16.86 -6.68 -21.50
CA HIS A 518 17.35 -8.05 -21.75
C HIS A 518 16.42 -8.78 -22.73
N ASP A 519 16.74 -10.01 -23.16
CA ASP A 519 16.00 -10.77 -24.19
C ASP A 519 14.48 -10.85 -23.96
N ASN A 520 14.07 -10.98 -22.72
CA ASN A 520 12.63 -11.08 -22.36
C ASN A 520 11.97 -9.73 -22.08
N CYS A 521 12.70 -8.62 -22.15
CA CYS A 521 12.17 -7.27 -21.89
C CYS A 521 12.94 -6.19 -22.65
N THR A 522 12.32 -5.66 -23.68
CA THR A 522 12.80 -4.48 -24.40
C THR A 522 12.08 -3.23 -23.91
N TRP A 523 12.81 -2.12 -23.82
CA TRP A 523 12.28 -0.82 -23.44
C TRP A 523 12.07 0.03 -24.68
N ASP A 524 10.91 -0.15 -25.35
CA ASP A 524 10.56 0.60 -26.56
C ASP A 524 10.49 2.11 -26.33
N ASN A 525 10.19 2.53 -25.11
CA ASN A 525 10.13 3.92 -24.70
C ASN A 525 10.78 4.11 -23.33
N LYS A 526 11.73 5.04 -23.26
CA LYS A 526 12.46 5.44 -22.05
C LYS A 526 11.90 6.71 -21.40
N ASP A 527 10.80 7.30 -21.88
CA ASP A 527 10.25 8.55 -21.35
C ASP A 527 9.90 8.47 -19.87
N ILE A 528 9.51 7.28 -19.40
CA ILE A 528 9.23 7.01 -17.99
C ILE A 528 10.44 7.25 -17.07
N LEU A 529 11.67 7.15 -17.60
CA LEU A 529 12.92 7.36 -16.87
C LEU A 529 13.20 8.85 -16.65
N ASN A 530 12.60 9.71 -17.45
CA ASN A 530 12.71 11.15 -17.28
C ASN A 530 11.71 11.59 -16.20
N LYS A 531 12.23 12.19 -15.12
CA LYS A 531 11.39 12.72 -14.05
C LYS A 531 10.65 13.95 -14.56
N SER A 532 9.47 13.74 -15.11
CA SER A 532 8.55 14.80 -15.52
C SER A 532 7.56 15.11 -14.41
N GLU A 533 7.03 16.32 -14.40
CA GLU A 533 5.92 16.67 -13.54
C GLU A 533 4.69 15.86 -13.93
N ILE A 534 4.14 15.11 -12.97
CA ILE A 534 2.96 14.27 -13.18
C ILE A 534 1.73 15.04 -12.72
N SER A 535 1.01 15.62 -13.69
CA SER A 535 -0.31 16.20 -13.43
C SER A 535 -1.39 15.13 -13.52
N LEU A 536 -2.24 15.06 -12.52
CA LEU A 536 -3.30 14.07 -12.40
C LEU A 536 -4.67 14.67 -12.63
N THR A 537 -5.61 13.81 -13.09
CA THR A 537 -7.03 14.14 -13.21
C THR A 537 -7.86 13.02 -12.55
N PRO A 538 -8.90 13.38 -11.75
CA PRO A 538 -9.71 12.38 -11.05
C PRO A 538 -10.46 11.46 -12.02
N THR A 539 -10.39 10.16 -11.77
CA THR A 539 -10.99 9.14 -12.65
C THR A 539 -12.48 9.35 -12.85
N VAL A 540 -13.23 9.61 -11.80
CA VAL A 540 -14.69 9.73 -11.86
C VAL A 540 -15.09 10.85 -12.81
N LEU A 541 -14.50 12.05 -12.65
CA LEU A 541 -14.81 13.21 -13.50
C LEU A 541 -14.34 13.01 -14.94
N THR A 542 -13.14 12.47 -15.14
CA THR A 542 -12.58 12.17 -16.46
C THR A 542 -13.44 11.16 -17.24
N LYS A 543 -13.92 10.11 -16.54
CA LYS A 543 -14.78 9.10 -17.17
C LYS A 543 -16.14 9.68 -17.56
N ILE A 544 -16.71 10.56 -16.77
CA ILE A 544 -17.94 11.29 -17.13
C ILE A 544 -17.68 12.12 -18.39
N ASP A 545 -16.57 12.87 -18.44
CA ASP A 545 -16.24 13.71 -19.59
C ASP A 545 -16.10 12.92 -20.89
N ARG A 546 -15.44 11.77 -20.86
CA ARG A 546 -15.12 10.99 -22.06
C ARG A 546 -16.20 9.98 -22.45
N ASN A 547 -17.03 9.51 -21.51
CA ASN A 547 -17.91 8.35 -21.72
C ASN A 547 -19.40 8.66 -21.44
N ILE A 548 -19.81 9.90 -21.51
CA ILE A 548 -21.18 10.34 -21.16
C ILE A 548 -22.27 9.55 -21.92
N ARG A 549 -22.05 9.28 -23.23
CA ARG A 549 -22.98 8.46 -24.05
C ARG A 549 -23.06 6.99 -23.58
N LYS A 550 -21.94 6.41 -23.09
CA LYS A 550 -21.94 5.05 -22.53
C LYS A 550 -22.69 5.02 -21.20
N ILE A 551 -22.51 6.06 -20.37
CA ILE A 551 -23.24 6.21 -19.10
C ILE A 551 -24.74 6.33 -19.35
N GLU A 552 -25.15 7.13 -20.32
CA GLU A 552 -26.55 7.26 -20.75
C GLU A 552 -27.15 5.89 -21.17
N LYS A 553 -26.44 5.11 -22.01
CA LYS A 553 -26.86 3.75 -22.38
C LYS A 553 -27.05 2.84 -21.16
N LEU A 554 -26.13 2.89 -20.19
CA LEU A 554 -26.24 2.11 -18.95
C LEU A 554 -27.43 2.52 -18.09
N LEU A 555 -27.74 3.83 -18.04
CA LEU A 555 -28.94 4.29 -17.36
C LEU A 555 -30.22 3.79 -18.04
N LYS A 556 -30.21 3.63 -19.35
CA LYS A 556 -31.29 3.03 -20.16
C LYS A 556 -31.26 1.50 -20.18
N ASN A 557 -30.46 0.85 -19.32
CA ASN A 557 -30.23 -0.62 -19.26
C ASN A 557 -29.74 -1.26 -20.58
N GLN A 558 -29.02 -0.50 -21.40
CA GLN A 558 -28.43 -0.97 -22.65
C GLN A 558 -27.00 -1.46 -22.47
N GLU A 559 -26.58 -2.41 -23.27
CA GLU A 559 -25.19 -2.88 -23.27
C GLU A 559 -24.22 -1.84 -23.85
N ILE A 560 -23.00 -1.83 -23.31
CA ILE A 560 -21.91 -0.97 -23.79
C ILE A 560 -20.72 -1.80 -24.27
N SER A 561 -19.98 -1.27 -25.23
CA SER A 561 -18.70 -1.80 -25.69
C SER A 561 -17.55 -1.36 -24.78
N GLY A 562 -16.51 -2.18 -24.64
CA GLY A 562 -15.31 -1.86 -23.85
C GLY A 562 -14.77 -3.08 -23.09
N THR A 563 -13.62 -2.91 -22.44
CA THR A 563 -13.05 -3.95 -21.56
C THR A 563 -13.96 -4.19 -20.37
N GLN A 564 -13.85 -5.36 -19.74
CA GLN A 564 -14.63 -5.69 -18.55
C GLN A 564 -14.39 -4.67 -17.41
N GLU A 565 -13.13 -4.24 -17.22
CA GLU A 565 -12.77 -3.22 -16.23
C GLU A 565 -13.47 -1.87 -16.52
N GLU A 566 -13.43 -1.42 -17.78
CA GLU A 566 -14.11 -0.19 -18.20
C GLU A 566 -15.63 -0.28 -17.98
N LYS A 567 -16.24 -1.39 -18.40
CA LYS A 567 -17.67 -1.63 -18.19
C LYS A 567 -18.03 -1.58 -16.70
N TYR A 568 -17.22 -2.19 -15.85
CA TYR A 568 -17.45 -2.20 -14.41
C TYR A 568 -17.37 -0.77 -13.82
N ILE A 569 -16.32 -0.02 -14.16
CA ILE A 569 -16.14 1.36 -13.69
C ILE A 569 -17.30 2.26 -14.13
N LEU A 570 -17.72 2.17 -15.40
CA LEU A 570 -18.83 2.97 -15.92
C LEU A 570 -20.19 2.59 -15.31
N LYS A 571 -20.43 1.29 -15.06
CA LYS A 571 -21.60 0.84 -14.30
C LYS A 571 -21.61 1.41 -12.88
N TYR A 572 -20.46 1.42 -12.23
CA TYR A 572 -20.33 1.98 -10.88
C TYR A 572 -20.62 3.49 -10.89
N ILE A 573 -20.07 4.24 -11.85
CA ILE A 573 -20.35 5.70 -12.00
C ILE A 573 -21.84 5.95 -12.29
N ALA A 574 -22.47 5.15 -13.14
CA ALA A 574 -23.90 5.24 -13.40
C ALA A 574 -24.75 4.99 -12.13
N ASN A 575 -24.30 4.06 -11.27
CA ASN A 575 -24.91 3.81 -9.97
C ASN A 575 -24.76 5.03 -9.04
N ILE A 576 -23.54 5.64 -8.97
CA ILE A 576 -23.31 6.87 -8.18
C ILE A 576 -24.27 7.95 -8.63
N ILE A 577 -24.35 8.26 -9.94
CA ILE A 577 -25.24 9.28 -10.46
C ILE A 577 -26.69 9.00 -10.04
N SER A 578 -27.14 7.74 -10.18
CA SER A 578 -28.54 7.38 -9.84
C SER A 578 -28.82 7.52 -8.35
N VAL A 579 -27.90 7.11 -7.48
CA VAL A 579 -28.05 7.24 -6.03
C VAL A 579 -28.00 8.71 -5.60
N ASP A 580 -27.09 9.49 -6.15
CA ASP A 580 -26.95 10.93 -5.87
C ASP A 580 -28.23 11.71 -6.25
N THR A 581 -28.99 11.25 -7.28
CA THR A 581 -30.27 11.86 -7.66
C THR A 581 -31.37 11.61 -6.63
N LEU A 582 -31.37 10.48 -5.89
CA LEU A 582 -32.30 10.25 -4.78
C LEU A 582 -32.07 11.24 -3.63
N GLU A 583 -30.89 11.80 -3.54
CA GLU A 583 -30.41 12.60 -2.43
C GLU A 583 -30.44 14.12 -2.75
N LEU A 584 -30.75 14.51 -3.99
CA LEU A 584 -30.89 15.93 -4.39
C LEU A 584 -31.98 16.70 -3.61
N GLN A 585 -32.81 16.01 -2.85
CA GLN A 585 -33.81 16.63 -1.97
C GLN A 585 -33.19 17.20 -0.68
N SER A 586 -32.01 16.78 -0.30
CA SER A 586 -31.21 17.38 0.75
C SER A 586 -30.36 18.52 0.15
N ASN A 587 -30.02 19.55 0.93
CA ASN A 587 -29.22 20.70 0.49
C ASN A 587 -27.76 20.35 0.06
N TYR A 588 -27.48 19.07 -0.25
CA TYR A 588 -26.17 18.57 -0.68
C TYR A 588 -26.19 18.15 -2.14
N ARG A 589 -25.22 18.64 -2.91
CA ARG A 589 -24.94 18.20 -4.28
C ARG A 589 -23.56 17.55 -4.35
N SER A 590 -23.49 16.37 -4.93
CA SER A 590 -22.22 15.70 -5.14
C SER A 590 -21.42 16.34 -6.28
N PRO A 591 -20.08 16.26 -6.25
CA PRO A 591 -19.22 16.74 -7.34
C PRO A 591 -19.57 16.15 -8.71
N VAL A 592 -20.10 14.93 -8.74
CA VAL A 592 -20.55 14.25 -9.96
C VAL A 592 -21.79 14.96 -10.55
N ILE A 593 -22.75 15.30 -9.72
CA ILE A 593 -23.96 16.03 -10.14
C ILE A 593 -23.60 17.45 -10.59
N ASP A 594 -22.74 18.15 -9.83
CA ASP A 594 -22.26 19.48 -10.22
C ASP A 594 -21.57 19.45 -11.59
N LYS A 595 -20.77 18.43 -11.87
CA LYS A 595 -20.12 18.24 -13.16
C LYS A 595 -21.08 18.02 -14.32
N LEU A 596 -22.17 17.28 -14.10
CA LEU A 596 -23.22 17.10 -15.10
C LEU A 596 -23.98 18.41 -15.38
N ILE A 597 -24.27 19.20 -14.35
CA ILE A 597 -24.92 20.52 -14.47
C ILE A 597 -24.00 21.48 -15.24
N GLU A 598 -22.72 21.61 -14.88
CA GLU A 598 -21.73 22.42 -15.62
C GLU A 598 -21.69 22.10 -17.11
N LYS A 599 -21.89 20.83 -17.46
CA LYS A 599 -21.91 20.37 -18.87
C LYS A 599 -23.27 20.46 -19.55
N ASN A 600 -24.27 21.05 -18.91
CA ASN A 600 -25.64 21.10 -19.42
C ASN A 600 -26.23 19.71 -19.75
N LYS A 601 -25.90 18.68 -18.89
CA LYS A 601 -26.37 17.28 -19.06
C LYS A 601 -27.50 16.93 -18.08
N ASN A 602 -28.46 17.85 -17.89
CA ASN A 602 -29.62 17.64 -17.02
C ASN A 602 -30.46 16.42 -17.44
N GLU A 603 -30.48 16.09 -18.73
CA GLU A 603 -31.12 14.90 -19.25
C GLU A 603 -30.65 13.59 -18.58
N ILE A 604 -29.35 13.51 -18.28
CA ILE A 604 -28.75 12.33 -17.62
C ILE A 604 -29.20 12.26 -16.16
N ILE A 605 -29.28 13.42 -15.49
CA ILE A 605 -29.77 13.50 -14.12
C ILE A 605 -31.24 13.03 -14.08
N GLU A 606 -32.07 13.51 -15.01
CA GLU A 606 -33.48 13.10 -15.09
C GLU A 606 -33.65 11.59 -15.44
N LEU A 607 -32.83 11.06 -16.37
CA LEU A 607 -32.81 9.64 -16.67
C LEU A 607 -32.41 8.80 -15.44
N ALA A 608 -31.39 9.23 -14.70
CA ALA A 608 -30.96 8.57 -13.49
C ALA A 608 -32.03 8.58 -12.40
N LYS A 609 -32.71 9.72 -12.23
CA LYS A 609 -33.82 9.90 -11.30
C LYS A 609 -35.01 9.00 -11.65
N GLN A 610 -35.39 8.94 -12.94
CA GLN A 610 -36.44 8.05 -13.42
C GLN A 610 -36.10 6.58 -13.17
N LYS A 611 -34.85 6.17 -13.38
CA LYS A 611 -34.40 4.78 -13.17
C LYS A 611 -34.62 4.29 -11.75
N VAL A 612 -34.40 5.12 -10.75
CA VAL A 612 -34.50 4.75 -9.35
C VAL A 612 -35.82 5.14 -8.68
N LYS A 613 -36.71 5.88 -9.41
CA LYS A 613 -37.99 6.35 -8.89
C LYS A 613 -38.89 5.22 -8.36
N ASP A 614 -38.87 4.08 -9.05
CA ASP A 614 -39.72 2.93 -8.74
C ASP A 614 -39.03 1.88 -7.84
N TYR A 615 -37.84 2.16 -7.36
CA TYR A 615 -37.12 1.24 -6.50
C TYR A 615 -37.71 1.28 -5.08
N SER A 616 -37.97 0.09 -4.56
CA SER A 616 -38.54 -0.09 -3.22
C SER A 616 -37.49 -0.34 -2.14
N ILE A 617 -36.27 -0.65 -2.53
CA ILE A 617 -35.15 -0.87 -1.61
C ILE A 617 -34.75 0.44 -0.89
N PRO A 618 -34.47 0.40 0.43
CA PRO A 618 -34.01 1.58 1.16
C PRO A 618 -32.76 2.21 0.55
N SER A 619 -32.73 3.55 0.44
CA SER A 619 -31.65 4.30 -0.20
C SER A 619 -30.29 4.09 0.47
N TYR A 620 -30.24 3.88 1.79
CA TYR A 620 -28.97 3.62 2.50
C TYR A 620 -28.32 2.30 2.08
N ILE A 621 -29.11 1.25 1.70
CA ILE A 621 -28.57 -0.01 1.17
C ILE A 621 -27.98 0.20 -0.23
N LEU A 622 -28.70 0.91 -1.11
CA LEU A 622 -28.18 1.30 -2.44
C LEU A 622 -26.87 2.07 -2.30
N ASN A 623 -26.81 2.98 -1.34
CA ASN A 623 -25.63 3.75 -1.03
C ASN A 623 -24.44 2.89 -0.62
N SER A 624 -24.64 1.89 0.21
CA SER A 624 -23.56 1.06 0.76
C SER A 624 -22.98 0.08 -0.23
N ASN A 625 -23.73 -0.28 -1.29
CA ASN A 625 -23.41 -1.40 -2.17
C ASN A 625 -23.35 -1.00 -3.66
N GLN A 626 -22.87 0.17 -4.00
CA GLN A 626 -22.84 0.68 -5.38
C GLN A 626 -22.01 -0.16 -6.37
N SER A 627 -21.18 -1.09 -5.87
CA SER A 627 -20.47 -2.09 -6.68
C SER A 627 -21.39 -3.21 -7.23
N ILE A 628 -22.60 -3.36 -6.69
CA ILE A 628 -23.67 -4.23 -7.19
C ILE A 628 -24.61 -3.37 -8.01
N THR A 629 -25.08 -3.85 -9.18
CA THR A 629 -25.98 -3.08 -10.02
C THR A 629 -27.29 -2.76 -9.26
N LEU A 630 -27.80 -1.52 -9.37
CA LEU A 630 -28.94 -1.06 -8.60
C LEU A 630 -30.22 -1.87 -8.89
N SER A 631 -30.41 -2.31 -10.16
CA SER A 631 -31.51 -3.21 -10.52
C SER A 631 -31.42 -4.53 -9.77
N THR A 632 -30.25 -5.18 -9.76
CA THR A 632 -30.03 -6.42 -9.02
C THR A 632 -30.32 -6.25 -7.52
N GLN A 633 -29.87 -5.15 -6.92
CA GLN A 633 -30.17 -4.85 -5.52
C GLN A 633 -31.67 -4.75 -5.25
N ASN A 634 -32.41 -4.02 -6.11
CA ASN A 634 -33.85 -3.87 -5.98
C ASN A 634 -34.60 -5.18 -6.24
N ASP A 635 -34.17 -5.97 -7.22
CA ASP A 635 -34.77 -7.27 -7.55
C ASP A 635 -34.64 -8.24 -6.37
N VAL A 636 -33.44 -8.32 -5.77
CA VAL A 636 -33.18 -9.11 -4.55
C VAL A 636 -34.05 -8.64 -3.38
N TYR A 637 -34.16 -7.33 -3.18
CA TYR A 637 -35.02 -6.78 -2.13
C TYR A 637 -36.50 -7.16 -2.33
N LEU A 638 -37.01 -7.01 -3.54
CA LEU A 638 -38.41 -7.34 -3.86
C LEU A 638 -38.69 -8.84 -3.66
N GLU A 639 -37.78 -9.70 -4.09
CA GLU A 639 -37.90 -11.14 -3.93
C GLU A 639 -37.91 -11.52 -2.43
N LEU A 640 -36.95 -11.02 -1.65
CA LEU A 640 -36.90 -11.29 -0.20
C LEU A 640 -38.11 -10.76 0.53
N LYS A 641 -38.60 -9.55 0.19
CA LYS A 641 -39.80 -8.97 0.79
C LYS A 641 -41.05 -9.77 0.45
N LYS A 642 -41.14 -10.28 -0.79
CA LYS A 642 -42.24 -11.17 -1.22
C LYS A 642 -42.21 -12.50 -0.46
N ASN A 643 -41.02 -13.11 -0.29
CA ASN A 643 -40.85 -14.37 0.41
C ASN A 643 -41.21 -14.24 1.90
N ASN A 644 -40.73 -13.14 2.54
CA ASN A 644 -41.08 -12.83 3.93
C ASN A 644 -42.60 -12.65 4.14
N LYS A 645 -43.30 -11.97 3.19
CA LYS A 645 -44.77 -11.83 3.25
C LYS A 645 -45.51 -13.15 3.12
N LYS A 646 -44.92 -14.17 2.47
CA LYS A 646 -45.48 -15.52 2.38
C LYS A 646 -45.18 -16.38 3.62
N GLY A 647 -44.43 -15.86 4.59
CA GLY A 647 -43.93 -16.60 5.76
C GLY A 647 -42.73 -17.50 5.47
N GLU A 648 -42.09 -17.36 4.32
CA GLU A 648 -40.90 -18.12 4.00
C GLU A 648 -39.70 -17.53 4.78
N ASN A 649 -38.77 -18.40 5.22
CA ASN A 649 -37.57 -17.95 5.92
C ASN A 649 -36.60 -17.31 4.92
N ILE A 650 -36.30 -16.02 5.10
CA ILE A 650 -35.36 -15.26 4.28
C ILE A 650 -33.96 -15.15 4.90
N LYS A 651 -33.75 -15.63 6.12
CA LYS A 651 -32.49 -15.60 6.85
C LYS A 651 -31.60 -16.73 6.40
N LEU A 652 -30.31 -16.48 6.37
CA LEU A 652 -29.34 -17.56 6.18
C LEU A 652 -29.30 -18.48 7.41
N PRO A 653 -28.88 -19.75 7.25
CA PRO A 653 -28.76 -20.69 8.35
C PRO A 653 -27.88 -20.16 9.48
N ASN A 654 -28.13 -20.58 10.71
CA ASN A 654 -27.30 -20.21 11.86
C ASN A 654 -25.92 -20.87 11.76
N SER A 655 -24.88 -20.15 12.19
CA SER A 655 -23.48 -20.59 12.13
C SER A 655 -23.23 -21.92 12.87
N SER A 656 -23.95 -22.22 13.92
CA SER A 656 -23.82 -23.48 14.67
C SER A 656 -24.12 -24.75 13.84
N LYS A 657 -24.68 -24.61 12.64
CA LYS A 657 -25.05 -25.70 11.72
C LYS A 657 -24.30 -25.64 10.39
N ILE A 658 -23.24 -24.84 10.29
CA ILE A 658 -22.49 -24.73 9.02
C ILE A 658 -21.66 -25.98 8.78
N ASP A 659 -22.07 -26.76 7.81
CA ASP A 659 -21.35 -27.86 7.21
C ASP A 659 -21.21 -27.65 5.70
N TYR A 660 -20.64 -28.64 4.99
CA TYR A 660 -20.45 -28.57 3.54
C TYR A 660 -21.79 -28.43 2.79
N CYS A 661 -22.81 -29.18 3.18
CA CYS A 661 -24.11 -29.18 2.49
C CYS A 661 -24.78 -27.81 2.64
N VAL A 662 -24.80 -27.28 3.84
CA VAL A 662 -25.33 -25.93 4.12
C VAL A 662 -24.57 -24.86 3.33
N CYS A 663 -23.23 -24.93 3.28
CA CYS A 663 -22.43 -24.01 2.46
C CYS A 663 -22.80 -24.07 0.97
N LEU A 664 -22.98 -25.28 0.43
CA LEU A 664 -23.34 -25.47 -0.98
C LEU A 664 -24.75 -24.93 -1.27
N GLU A 665 -25.74 -25.26 -0.46
CA GLU A 665 -27.11 -24.77 -0.59
C GLU A 665 -27.14 -23.23 -0.55
N VAL A 666 -26.43 -22.61 0.38
CA VAL A 666 -26.35 -21.15 0.50
C VAL A 666 -25.67 -20.53 -0.74
N LEU A 667 -24.58 -21.10 -1.24
CA LEU A 667 -23.93 -20.60 -2.44
C LEU A 667 -24.79 -20.77 -3.70
N GLU A 668 -25.52 -21.86 -3.83
CA GLU A 668 -26.47 -22.08 -4.93
C GLU A 668 -27.67 -21.11 -4.85
N TYR A 669 -28.16 -20.82 -3.65
CA TYR A 669 -29.16 -19.79 -3.42
C TYR A 669 -28.64 -18.41 -3.83
N MET A 670 -27.44 -18.00 -3.37
CA MET A 670 -26.81 -16.73 -3.73
C MET A 670 -26.54 -16.61 -5.22
N TYR A 671 -26.11 -17.72 -5.86
CA TYR A 671 -25.90 -17.78 -7.29
C TYR A 671 -27.14 -17.42 -8.09
N LYS A 672 -28.31 -17.96 -7.69
CA LYS A 672 -29.61 -17.72 -8.33
C LYS A 672 -30.08 -16.28 -8.11
N ILE A 673 -30.13 -15.84 -6.85
CA ILE A 673 -30.72 -14.53 -6.49
C ILE A 673 -29.92 -13.34 -7.02
N TYR A 674 -28.58 -13.47 -7.10
CA TYR A 674 -27.69 -12.44 -7.64
C TYR A 674 -27.32 -12.64 -9.11
N ASN A 675 -27.82 -13.68 -9.76
CA ASN A 675 -27.52 -14.00 -11.17
C ASN A 675 -26.01 -13.98 -11.45
N TRP A 676 -25.20 -14.68 -10.64
CA TRP A 676 -23.75 -14.72 -10.80
C TRP A 676 -23.29 -15.24 -12.15
N LYS A 677 -24.10 -16.07 -12.81
CA LYS A 677 -23.85 -16.54 -14.19
C LYS A 677 -23.48 -15.40 -15.14
N ASN A 678 -24.18 -14.27 -15.04
CA ASN A 678 -24.00 -13.12 -15.93
C ASN A 678 -23.22 -11.97 -15.28
N GLY A 679 -23.07 -11.98 -13.95
CA GLY A 679 -22.50 -10.86 -13.18
C GLY A 679 -21.03 -11.01 -12.83
N GLU A 680 -20.57 -12.22 -12.47
CA GLU A 680 -19.27 -12.42 -11.85
C GLU A 680 -18.44 -13.50 -12.55
N LYS A 681 -17.39 -13.07 -13.25
CA LYS A 681 -16.55 -13.95 -14.08
C LYS A 681 -16.03 -15.20 -13.35
N LYS A 682 -15.60 -15.07 -12.09
CA LYS A 682 -15.08 -16.20 -11.29
C LYS A 682 -16.18 -17.17 -10.83
N LEU A 683 -17.44 -16.74 -10.82
CA LEU A 683 -18.59 -17.51 -10.33
C LEU A 683 -19.55 -17.97 -11.43
N GLN A 684 -19.23 -17.76 -12.70
CA GLN A 684 -20.12 -18.11 -13.82
C GLN A 684 -20.44 -19.60 -13.89
N ASN A 685 -19.46 -20.45 -13.56
CA ASN A 685 -19.63 -21.90 -13.58
C ASN A 685 -20.21 -22.39 -12.25
N ILE A 686 -21.45 -22.85 -12.27
CA ILE A 686 -22.12 -23.41 -11.09
C ILE A 686 -21.37 -24.62 -10.51
N GLY A 687 -20.67 -25.40 -11.33
CA GLY A 687 -19.87 -26.54 -10.88
C GLY A 687 -18.73 -26.14 -9.94
N SER A 688 -18.19 -24.93 -10.08
CA SER A 688 -17.14 -24.43 -9.20
C SER A 688 -17.63 -24.14 -7.77
N LEU A 689 -18.93 -23.99 -7.54
CA LEU A 689 -19.50 -23.73 -6.22
C LEU A 689 -19.24 -24.88 -5.24
N LYS A 690 -19.12 -26.12 -5.71
CA LYS A 690 -18.79 -27.30 -4.87
C LYS A 690 -17.41 -27.12 -4.21
N TYR A 691 -16.42 -26.66 -4.99
CA TYR A 691 -15.09 -26.37 -4.48
C TYR A 691 -15.12 -25.18 -3.50
N TYR A 692 -15.81 -24.11 -3.84
CA TYR A 692 -15.93 -22.95 -2.97
C TYR A 692 -16.71 -23.25 -1.67
N ALA A 693 -17.73 -24.13 -1.72
CA ALA A 693 -18.46 -24.58 -0.55
C ALA A 693 -17.56 -25.36 0.43
N LEU A 694 -16.72 -26.25 -0.11
CA LEU A 694 -15.74 -26.99 0.70
C LEU A 694 -14.74 -26.00 1.36
N LEU A 695 -14.17 -25.11 0.59
CA LEU A 695 -13.20 -24.13 1.08
C LEU A 695 -13.84 -23.17 2.09
N MET A 696 -15.07 -22.74 1.86
CA MET A 696 -15.85 -21.90 2.76
C MET A 696 -16.14 -22.62 4.09
N ASN A 697 -16.58 -23.88 4.04
CA ASN A 697 -16.81 -24.69 5.23
C ASN A 697 -15.54 -24.84 6.07
N GLN A 698 -14.42 -25.20 5.45
CA GLN A 698 -13.12 -25.31 6.13
C GLN A 698 -12.69 -24.00 6.77
N TRP A 699 -12.83 -22.89 6.03
CA TRP A 699 -12.42 -21.56 6.45
C TRP A 699 -13.25 -21.05 7.64
N VAL A 700 -14.59 -21.12 7.55
CA VAL A 700 -15.51 -20.62 8.59
C VAL A 700 -15.46 -21.46 9.85
N ASN A 701 -15.19 -22.77 9.76
CA ASN A 701 -15.03 -23.66 10.91
C ASN A 701 -13.63 -23.58 11.56
N GLY A 702 -12.80 -22.63 11.16
CA GLY A 702 -11.56 -22.32 11.88
C GLY A 702 -10.36 -23.20 11.52
N LEU A 703 -10.41 -24.05 10.47
CA LEU A 703 -9.26 -24.85 10.08
C LEU A 703 -8.04 -23.96 9.77
N SER A 704 -6.87 -24.36 10.22
CA SER A 704 -5.63 -23.64 9.89
C SER A 704 -5.33 -23.72 8.39
N LEU A 705 -4.57 -22.73 7.87
CA LEU A 705 -4.20 -22.71 6.45
C LEU A 705 -3.46 -24.00 6.04
N SER A 706 -2.54 -24.50 6.89
CA SER A 706 -1.83 -25.75 6.64
C SER A 706 -2.73 -26.97 6.58
N GLN A 707 -3.79 -27.03 7.40
CA GLN A 707 -4.80 -28.10 7.34
C GLN A 707 -5.62 -28.06 6.05
N ILE A 708 -6.07 -26.85 5.64
CA ILE A 708 -6.80 -26.65 4.38
C ILE A 708 -5.94 -27.08 3.20
N ILE A 709 -4.67 -26.67 3.16
CA ILE A 709 -3.72 -27.04 2.12
C ILE A 709 -3.53 -28.56 2.09
N LYS A 710 -3.29 -29.19 3.24
CA LYS A 710 -3.09 -30.65 3.34
C LYS A 710 -4.30 -31.41 2.78
N GLN A 711 -5.50 -31.07 3.22
CA GLN A 711 -6.74 -31.71 2.74
C GLN A 711 -6.94 -31.52 1.23
N SER A 712 -6.61 -30.35 0.71
CA SER A 712 -6.70 -30.09 -0.74
C SER A 712 -5.65 -30.90 -1.53
N LEU A 713 -4.42 -31.01 -1.05
CA LEU A 713 -3.40 -31.83 -1.71
C LEU A 713 -3.79 -33.32 -1.71
N ASP A 714 -4.34 -33.83 -0.59
CA ASP A 714 -4.85 -35.20 -0.49
C ASP A 714 -6.01 -35.43 -1.47
N TYR A 715 -6.91 -34.45 -1.61
CA TYR A 715 -8.01 -34.53 -2.57
C TYR A 715 -7.52 -34.56 -4.04
N HIS A 716 -6.56 -33.72 -4.40
CA HIS A 716 -6.01 -33.67 -5.76
C HIS A 716 -5.30 -34.99 -6.12
N GLU A 717 -4.59 -35.58 -5.16
CA GLU A 717 -3.89 -36.87 -5.36
C GLU A 717 -4.88 -38.02 -5.52
N ASN A 718 -5.83 -38.15 -4.59
CA ASN A 718 -6.80 -39.26 -4.57
C ASN A 718 -7.74 -39.25 -5.78
N ASN A 719 -8.04 -38.07 -6.32
CA ASN A 719 -8.97 -37.90 -7.43
C ASN A 719 -8.29 -37.60 -8.77
N MET A 720 -6.96 -37.66 -8.83
CA MET A 720 -6.16 -37.35 -10.04
C MET A 720 -6.56 -36.03 -10.72
N ILE A 721 -6.81 -34.98 -9.90
CA ILE A 721 -7.29 -33.69 -10.42
C ILE A 721 -6.22 -33.04 -11.30
N ASP A 722 -6.64 -32.58 -12.48
CA ASP A 722 -5.76 -31.81 -13.37
C ASP A 722 -5.50 -30.40 -12.79
N ILE A 723 -4.25 -29.99 -12.85
CA ILE A 723 -3.80 -28.66 -12.48
C ILE A 723 -3.24 -27.93 -13.70
N GLN A 724 -3.44 -26.63 -13.76
CA GLN A 724 -2.90 -25.80 -14.83
C GLN A 724 -1.44 -25.46 -14.56
N VAL A 725 -0.51 -26.02 -15.32
CA VAL A 725 0.94 -25.79 -15.17
C VAL A 725 1.47 -24.67 -16.04
N ASP A 726 0.76 -24.34 -17.14
CA ASP A 726 1.03 -23.20 -18.03
C ASP A 726 -0.26 -22.78 -18.75
N TYR A 727 -0.20 -21.76 -19.62
CA TYR A 727 -1.36 -21.30 -20.39
C TYR A 727 -1.91 -22.45 -21.26
N ASN A 728 -3.16 -22.85 -21.01
CA ASN A 728 -3.85 -24.00 -21.63
C ASN A 728 -3.15 -25.36 -21.48
N ASP A 729 -2.20 -25.53 -20.58
CA ASP A 729 -1.54 -26.79 -20.28
C ASP A 729 -2.01 -27.33 -18.94
N PHE A 730 -2.77 -28.43 -18.97
CA PHE A 730 -3.33 -29.09 -17.82
C PHE A 730 -2.74 -30.49 -17.67
N VAL A 731 -2.26 -30.83 -16.51
CA VAL A 731 -1.67 -32.13 -16.22
C VAL A 731 -2.19 -32.68 -14.90
N PRO A 732 -2.29 -34.02 -14.74
CA PRO A 732 -2.68 -34.64 -13.49
C PRO A 732 -1.73 -34.25 -12.35
N PHE A 733 -2.29 -33.92 -11.18
CA PHE A 733 -1.51 -33.59 -10.00
C PHE A 733 -0.59 -34.76 -9.58
N LYS A 734 0.65 -34.43 -9.22
CA LYS A 734 1.65 -35.38 -8.69
C LYS A 734 2.27 -34.83 -7.43
N ARG A 735 2.04 -35.47 -6.27
CA ARG A 735 2.54 -35.05 -4.97
C ARG A 735 4.08 -35.01 -4.87
N GLY A 736 4.78 -35.84 -5.65
CA GLY A 736 6.24 -35.81 -5.73
C GLY A 736 6.81 -34.60 -6.49
N ASN A 737 5.96 -33.82 -7.17
CA ASN A 737 6.40 -32.65 -7.93
C ASN A 737 6.17 -31.35 -7.13
N GLN A 738 7.25 -30.72 -6.71
CA GLN A 738 7.20 -29.47 -5.93
C GLN A 738 6.45 -28.34 -6.68
N LYS A 739 6.57 -28.26 -8.00
CA LYS A 739 5.83 -27.25 -8.80
C LYS A 739 4.32 -27.45 -8.68
N HIS A 740 3.84 -28.70 -8.74
CA HIS A 740 2.43 -29.04 -8.61
C HIS A 740 1.88 -28.65 -7.22
N ILE A 741 2.63 -28.99 -6.16
CA ILE A 741 2.26 -28.62 -4.79
C ILE A 741 2.12 -27.11 -4.65
N ASN A 742 3.09 -26.34 -5.16
CA ASN A 742 3.05 -24.89 -5.05
C ASN A 742 1.92 -24.27 -5.88
N ILE A 743 1.57 -24.82 -7.03
CA ILE A 743 0.40 -24.37 -7.81
C ILE A 743 -0.88 -24.50 -6.98
N VAL A 744 -1.10 -25.65 -6.34
CA VAL A 744 -2.29 -25.89 -5.50
C VAL A 744 -2.29 -24.96 -4.27
N ILE A 745 -1.15 -24.77 -3.60
CA ILE A 745 -1.02 -23.85 -2.46
C ILE A 745 -1.40 -22.43 -2.87
N GLU A 746 -0.86 -21.97 -4.00
CA GLU A 746 -1.10 -20.62 -4.51
C GLU A 746 -2.57 -20.41 -4.92
N ASP A 747 -3.22 -21.43 -5.49
CA ASP A 747 -4.65 -21.39 -5.82
C ASP A 747 -5.52 -21.28 -4.57
N ILE A 748 -5.23 -22.05 -3.53
CA ILE A 748 -5.97 -21.99 -2.25
C ILE A 748 -5.85 -20.61 -1.62
N ILE A 749 -4.63 -20.08 -1.53
CA ILE A 749 -4.38 -18.75 -0.96
C ILE A 749 -5.14 -17.68 -1.75
N GLU A 750 -5.10 -17.76 -3.09
CA GLU A 750 -5.81 -16.82 -3.95
C GLU A 750 -7.33 -16.91 -3.78
N ASN A 751 -7.89 -18.10 -3.72
CA ASN A 751 -9.34 -18.30 -3.59
C ASN A 751 -9.84 -17.87 -2.20
N ILE A 752 -9.08 -18.10 -1.12
CA ILE A 752 -9.42 -17.56 0.20
C ILE A 752 -9.43 -16.03 0.18
N GLU A 753 -8.36 -15.40 -0.30
CA GLU A 753 -8.24 -13.93 -0.23
C GLU A 753 -9.17 -13.20 -1.19
N TYR A 754 -9.39 -13.72 -2.39
CA TYR A 754 -10.19 -13.04 -3.43
C TYR A 754 -11.64 -13.50 -3.47
N VAL A 755 -11.91 -14.83 -3.45
CA VAL A 755 -13.28 -15.33 -3.59
C VAL A 755 -14.03 -15.27 -2.26
N LEU A 756 -13.47 -15.85 -1.17
CA LEU A 756 -14.19 -15.89 0.10
C LEU A 756 -14.22 -14.52 0.78
N ARG A 757 -13.05 -13.89 0.98
CA ARG A 757 -12.90 -12.71 1.81
C ARG A 757 -13.25 -11.39 1.10
N PHE A 758 -13.39 -11.39 -0.22
CA PHE A 758 -13.73 -10.18 -0.97
C PHE A 758 -15.02 -10.36 -1.78
N LEU A 759 -15.08 -11.37 -2.66
CA LEU A 759 -16.19 -11.50 -3.59
C LEU A 759 -17.48 -11.98 -2.88
N PHE A 760 -17.40 -13.05 -2.10
CA PHE A 760 -18.55 -13.52 -1.33
C PHE A 760 -18.93 -12.54 -0.22
N GLU A 761 -17.96 -12.00 0.51
CA GLU A 761 -18.21 -11.01 1.58
C GLU A 761 -19.11 -9.87 1.07
N LYS A 762 -18.83 -9.32 -0.10
CA LYS A 762 -19.63 -8.26 -0.73
C LYS A 762 -21.11 -8.63 -0.87
N TYR A 763 -21.41 -9.81 -1.40
CA TYR A 763 -22.80 -10.27 -1.63
C TYR A 763 -23.50 -10.68 -0.36
N PHE A 764 -22.81 -11.33 0.54
CA PHE A 764 -23.36 -11.73 1.83
C PHE A 764 -23.67 -10.53 2.73
N ASN A 765 -22.82 -9.50 2.71
CA ASN A 765 -23.08 -8.26 3.44
C ASN A 765 -24.32 -7.53 2.90
N HIS A 766 -24.45 -7.45 1.58
CA HIS A 766 -25.64 -6.88 0.94
C HIS A 766 -26.92 -7.66 1.28
N HIS A 767 -26.87 -8.99 1.19
CA HIS A 767 -28.00 -9.84 1.58
C HIS A 767 -28.42 -9.60 3.04
N TYR A 768 -27.45 -9.58 3.95
CA TYR A 768 -27.70 -9.31 5.37
C TYR A 768 -28.37 -7.95 5.58
N GLN A 769 -27.87 -6.89 4.94
CA GLN A 769 -28.46 -5.54 5.04
C GLN A 769 -29.92 -5.51 4.55
N ILE A 770 -30.23 -6.22 3.47
CA ILE A 770 -31.62 -6.33 2.99
C ILE A 770 -32.49 -7.08 4.01
N VAL A 771 -32.04 -8.23 4.50
CA VAL A 771 -32.80 -9.00 5.51
C VAL A 771 -33.02 -8.15 6.75
N ALA A 772 -31.99 -7.48 7.26
CA ALA A 772 -32.10 -6.58 8.42
C ALA A 772 -33.11 -5.44 8.19
N SER A 773 -33.16 -4.89 6.97
CA SER A 773 -34.15 -3.86 6.62
C SER A 773 -35.59 -4.35 6.57
N ILE A 774 -35.80 -5.66 6.35
CA ILE A 774 -37.15 -6.26 6.26
C ILE A 774 -37.66 -6.76 7.63
N VAL A 775 -36.78 -7.40 8.43
CA VAL A 775 -37.18 -8.07 9.68
C VAL A 775 -36.65 -7.41 10.95
N GLY A 776 -35.81 -6.34 10.81
CA GLY A 776 -35.09 -5.68 11.90
C GLY A 776 -33.75 -6.34 12.19
N GLU A 777 -32.77 -5.54 12.68
CA GLU A 777 -31.38 -6.00 12.92
C GLU A 777 -31.33 -7.16 13.92
N ASP A 778 -32.08 -7.06 15.06
CA ASP A 778 -32.11 -8.10 16.07
C ASP A 778 -32.66 -9.44 15.55
N SER A 779 -33.47 -9.39 14.53
CA SER A 779 -34.12 -10.56 13.91
C SER A 779 -33.48 -11.04 12.63
N ALA A 780 -32.48 -10.35 12.10
CA ALA A 780 -31.85 -10.66 10.78
C ALA A 780 -31.01 -11.95 10.77
N GLY A 781 -30.67 -12.47 11.93
CA GLY A 781 -29.76 -13.61 12.06
C GLY A 781 -28.28 -13.19 12.02
N GLU A 782 -27.41 -14.12 11.70
CA GLU A 782 -25.96 -13.85 11.66
C GLU A 782 -25.51 -13.28 10.33
N ASN A 783 -24.58 -12.33 10.40
CA ASN A 783 -23.93 -11.78 9.22
C ASN A 783 -22.82 -12.71 8.72
N TRP A 784 -23.10 -13.50 7.70
CA TRP A 784 -22.13 -14.42 7.10
C TRP A 784 -20.95 -13.71 6.44
N ALA A 785 -21.07 -12.44 6.06
CA ALA A 785 -19.95 -11.65 5.57
C ALA A 785 -18.82 -11.55 6.60
N SER A 786 -19.16 -11.35 7.88
CA SER A 786 -18.20 -11.38 8.99
C SER A 786 -17.52 -12.73 9.12
N LEU A 787 -18.29 -13.84 9.02
CA LEU A 787 -17.73 -15.19 9.08
C LEU A 787 -16.70 -15.44 7.96
N LEU A 788 -16.98 -14.95 6.77
CA LEU A 788 -16.08 -15.05 5.61
C LEU A 788 -14.85 -14.16 5.74
N GLU A 789 -15.01 -12.93 6.20
CA GLU A 789 -13.90 -12.00 6.38
C GLU A 789 -12.90 -12.49 7.43
N TYR A 790 -13.41 -12.95 8.58
CA TYR A 790 -12.57 -13.36 9.72
C TYR A 790 -12.25 -14.86 9.73
N GLY A 791 -12.94 -15.67 8.92
CA GLY A 791 -12.70 -17.11 8.81
C GLY A 791 -12.95 -17.87 10.10
N THR A 792 -13.96 -17.46 10.87
CA THR A 792 -14.35 -18.13 12.12
C THR A 792 -15.75 -17.71 12.53
N GLN A 793 -16.44 -18.60 13.23
CA GLN A 793 -17.74 -18.33 13.89
C GLN A 793 -17.56 -17.74 15.30
N ASN A 794 -16.34 -17.71 15.80
CA ASN A 794 -16.07 -17.34 17.18
C ASN A 794 -15.95 -15.82 17.34
N ARG A 795 -16.92 -15.21 18.03
CA ARG A 795 -16.98 -13.75 18.27
C ARG A 795 -15.76 -13.21 19.01
N ILE A 796 -15.17 -13.98 19.94
CA ILE A 796 -13.97 -13.54 20.67
C ILE A 796 -12.76 -13.56 19.75
N ALA A 797 -12.62 -14.58 18.91
CA ALA A 797 -11.55 -14.61 17.90
C ALA A 797 -11.72 -13.50 16.85
N ILE A 798 -12.96 -13.12 16.50
CA ILE A 798 -13.24 -11.94 15.66
C ILE A 798 -12.81 -10.66 16.40
N ALA A 799 -13.16 -10.47 17.66
CA ALA A 799 -12.74 -9.31 18.45
C ALA A 799 -11.21 -9.22 18.56
N LEU A 800 -10.51 -10.33 18.73
CA LEU A 800 -9.05 -10.38 18.72
C LEU A 800 -8.45 -9.95 17.36
N GLN A 801 -9.09 -10.34 16.24
CA GLN A 801 -8.69 -9.87 14.92
C GLN A 801 -8.96 -8.37 14.73
N ASN A 802 -10.02 -7.83 15.31
CA ASN A 802 -10.36 -6.40 15.24
C ASN A 802 -9.31 -5.50 15.92
N ILE A 803 -8.59 -5.99 16.91
CA ILE A 803 -7.44 -5.27 17.51
C ILE A 803 -6.14 -5.45 16.73
N GLY A 804 -6.15 -6.14 15.59
CA GLY A 804 -5.04 -6.26 14.65
C GLY A 804 -4.30 -7.60 14.64
N LEU A 805 -4.74 -8.60 15.42
CA LEU A 805 -4.16 -9.95 15.36
C LEU A 805 -4.62 -10.69 14.08
N SER A 806 -3.75 -11.53 13.54
CA SER A 806 -4.13 -12.42 12.46
C SER A 806 -5.14 -13.47 12.90
N ARG A 807 -5.89 -14.04 11.94
CA ARG A 807 -6.82 -15.16 12.20
C ARG A 807 -6.12 -16.32 12.91
N HIS A 808 -4.93 -16.69 12.46
CA HIS A 808 -4.15 -17.79 13.03
C HIS A 808 -3.89 -17.58 14.51
N THR A 809 -3.35 -16.43 14.88
CA THR A 809 -3.03 -16.08 16.26
C THR A 809 -4.29 -15.91 17.11
N ALA A 810 -5.34 -15.28 16.58
CA ALA A 810 -6.60 -15.08 17.30
C ALA A 810 -7.29 -16.40 17.65
N LEU A 811 -7.32 -17.38 16.73
CA LEU A 811 -7.82 -18.73 16.98
C LEU A 811 -6.97 -19.45 18.01
N GLY A 812 -5.62 -19.40 17.87
CA GLY A 812 -4.70 -20.02 18.82
C GLY A 812 -4.86 -19.47 20.25
N ILE A 813 -5.05 -18.14 20.39
CA ILE A 813 -5.33 -17.52 21.69
C ILE A 813 -6.67 -18.02 22.25
N TYR A 814 -7.71 -18.06 21.45
CA TYR A 814 -9.01 -18.53 21.89
C TYR A 814 -9.00 -20.00 22.34
N GLU A 815 -8.30 -20.88 21.62
CA GLU A 815 -8.19 -22.30 21.91
C GLU A 815 -7.36 -22.57 23.17
N ASN A 816 -6.21 -21.90 23.31
CA ASN A 816 -5.20 -22.25 24.31
C ASN A 816 -5.17 -21.29 25.53
N CYS A 817 -5.78 -20.11 25.46
CA CYS A 817 -5.60 -19.04 26.44
C CYS A 817 -6.92 -18.41 26.92
N LYS A 818 -8.05 -19.12 26.94
CA LYS A 818 -9.35 -18.57 27.36
C LYS A 818 -9.30 -17.89 28.73
N GLN A 819 -8.54 -18.42 29.67
CA GLN A 819 -8.38 -17.88 31.03
C GLN A 819 -7.65 -16.51 31.07
N SER A 820 -6.94 -16.17 30.00
CA SER A 820 -6.23 -14.89 29.86
C SER A 820 -7.09 -13.79 29.25
N LEU A 821 -8.35 -14.10 28.95
CA LEU A 821 -9.34 -13.20 28.34
C LEU A 821 -10.43 -12.90 29.36
N THR A 822 -10.69 -11.62 29.60
CA THR A 822 -11.87 -11.20 30.36
C THR A 822 -13.02 -10.98 29.38
N ILE A 823 -14.08 -11.77 29.53
CA ILE A 823 -15.27 -11.74 28.67
C ILE A 823 -16.48 -11.35 29.54
N GLU A 824 -17.21 -10.32 29.12
CA GLU A 824 -18.45 -9.87 29.75
C GLU A 824 -19.58 -9.85 28.71
N ASN A 825 -20.70 -10.46 29.01
CA ASN A 825 -21.88 -10.55 28.13
C ASN A 825 -21.52 -11.07 26.70
N GLY A 826 -20.60 -12.01 26.63
CA GLY A 826 -20.13 -12.57 25.34
C GLY A 826 -19.21 -11.66 24.52
N LYS A 827 -18.81 -10.50 25.05
CA LYS A 827 -17.89 -9.55 24.41
C LYS A 827 -16.54 -9.52 25.12
N LEU A 828 -15.48 -9.28 24.33
CA LEU A 828 -14.12 -9.16 24.84
C LEU A 828 -13.93 -7.83 25.56
N LYS A 829 -13.55 -7.88 26.87
CA LYS A 829 -13.28 -6.69 27.70
C LYS A 829 -11.79 -6.40 27.82
N LYS A 830 -11.01 -7.42 28.18
CA LYS A 830 -9.56 -7.26 28.45
C LYS A 830 -8.79 -8.48 28.00
N VAL A 831 -7.56 -8.24 27.56
CA VAL A 831 -6.58 -9.24 27.15
C VAL A 831 -5.36 -9.14 28.04
N ASN A 832 -4.94 -10.24 28.65
CA ASN A 832 -3.70 -10.30 29.45
C ASN A 832 -2.54 -10.82 28.60
N LYS A 833 -1.73 -9.91 28.09
CA LYS A 833 -0.57 -10.22 27.21
C LYS A 833 0.41 -11.21 27.84
N GLU A 834 0.79 -11.00 29.09
CA GLU A 834 1.83 -11.82 29.75
C GLU A 834 1.37 -13.27 29.92
N MET A 835 0.13 -13.48 30.37
CA MET A 835 -0.45 -14.81 30.49
C MET A 835 -0.59 -15.52 29.13
N ILE A 836 -0.86 -14.78 28.07
CA ILE A 836 -0.96 -15.33 26.71
C ILE A 836 0.42 -15.73 26.23
N LEU A 837 1.42 -14.83 26.31
CA LEU A 837 2.79 -15.12 25.87
C LEU A 837 3.38 -16.34 26.57
N ALA A 838 3.05 -16.59 27.84
CA ALA A 838 3.50 -17.76 28.58
C ALA A 838 3.00 -19.11 28.01
N ARG A 839 1.94 -19.10 27.18
CA ARG A 839 1.36 -20.30 26.57
C ARG A 839 1.85 -20.60 25.17
N PHE A 840 2.44 -19.61 24.50
CA PHE A 840 2.98 -19.80 23.16
C PHE A 840 4.49 -20.03 23.18
N LYS A 841 4.95 -20.89 22.28
CA LYS A 841 6.36 -21.17 22.15
C LYS A 841 7.12 -19.92 21.70
N VAL A 842 8.16 -19.54 22.44
CA VAL A 842 9.07 -18.47 22.03
C VAL A 842 9.59 -18.73 20.62
N GLY A 843 9.42 -17.78 19.73
CA GLY A 843 9.83 -17.92 18.34
C GLY A 843 8.78 -18.56 17.42
N SER A 844 7.55 -18.78 17.85
CA SER A 844 6.45 -19.08 16.94
C SER A 844 5.91 -17.78 16.31
N LEU A 845 5.19 -17.90 15.18
CA LEU A 845 4.55 -16.75 14.51
C LEU A 845 3.58 -16.03 15.46
N GLU A 846 2.83 -16.81 16.23
CA GLU A 846 1.86 -16.31 17.19
C GLU A 846 2.54 -15.52 18.30
N PHE A 847 3.63 -16.05 18.88
CA PHE A 847 4.38 -15.37 19.94
C PHE A 847 4.91 -14.02 19.48
N ASP A 848 5.51 -13.98 18.28
CA ASP A 848 6.09 -12.75 17.72
C ASP A 848 4.98 -11.73 17.42
N GLU A 849 3.85 -12.17 16.87
CA GLU A 849 2.71 -11.29 16.59
C GLU A 849 2.04 -10.76 17.85
N ILE A 850 1.81 -11.62 18.86
CA ILE A 850 1.23 -11.22 20.15
C ILE A 850 2.12 -10.17 20.81
N ASN A 851 3.44 -10.38 20.81
CA ASN A 851 4.37 -9.43 21.41
C ASN A 851 4.33 -8.06 20.74
N ARG A 852 4.09 -8.02 19.44
CA ARG A 852 4.05 -6.79 18.63
C ARG A 852 2.69 -6.08 18.72
N ILE A 853 1.59 -6.81 18.75
CA ILE A 853 0.24 -6.24 18.62
C ILE A 853 -0.38 -5.91 19.98
N LEU A 854 -0.24 -6.78 20.96
CA LEU A 854 -0.71 -6.56 22.33
C LEU A 854 0.36 -5.90 23.19
#